data_200d707e675b2c32811023c052017890
#
_entry.id   200d707e675b2c32811023c052017890
#
_cell.length_a   1.000
_cell.length_b   1.000
_cell.length_c   1.000
_cell.angle_alpha   90.00
_cell.angle_beta   90.00
_cell.angle_gamma   90.00
#
_symmetry.space_group_name_H-M   'P 1'
#
loop_
_entity.id
_entity.type
_entity.pdbx_description
1 polymer ?
#
loop_
_entity_poly.entity_id
_entity_poly.type
_entity_poly.pdbx_seq_one_letter_code
_entity_poly.pdbx_strand_id
1 'polypeptide(L)'
;QATEYAERMGVPFAFASNGDGFVFRDATLADGQLIREISLDEFPSPQDLWERYCAWKQWTPEQKKVNAFAYHQGDSNRVPRYYQLHAINRTLEAIAAGQNRVLLVMATGTGKTYTAFQIIWRLLKSGAKKRILFLADRNILVDQTMVGDFKPFKGAMAKLSPNAKGIERIDADGTTSVDALELAITRGTKHTGGKQVNKAYEVYLGLYQAITSKGSGKTGADDVFRQFSPDFFDLIIIDECHRGSANEDSAWRDILDYFSSATQVGLTATPKETEEASNIHYFGEPVYTYTLKQGIEDGFLAPYKVVRVDLDRDTFGWRPPKGMLDDAGHPIEDRIYTAADMNRNLVLGLRDRVVADKITQYLKGTDRNAKTIVFCEDIDHAQRMTVALAEANKDICATRSKYVMQITGDNEVGKRELDNFIDPDSADPVIAVTSKLMSTGVDAQTCKLVVLDQNIKSMTLFKQIIGRGTRLNEEHGKQFFTILDFKRATELFADKDFDGEPVQIYQPTGDDDVVPPTPEETQGGEEGASMDGTATDGATWLPESTQGTGSEDAPIFGGTTKDPAGVYGAGAGGDTTGGPDKPRKYQINNRVTVAIARERIQYLDAHGKLVTESLRDFTRINLAKQYESLDAFLQAWSSADRKQALIDELQHHGVLLDVLAEELAQEKGDGSSLQGADPFDVLLHVAYDQPILTRSERAQRAKKKLADDGIYAKYGETARKVLDVLIDKYADEGISAIENTDVLKVQPLTQMGSPVELMQSFGGSKLQYQDAMAQLGRAIYQPCPLYTSPSPRDKRQSRMPSSA
;
A
#
# COMPACT_ATOMS: atom_id res chain seq x y z
N GLN A 1 -23.80 -29.83 -2.15
CA GLN A 1 -22.68 -29.53 -3.07
C GLN A 1 -23.18 -29.01 -4.42
N ALA A 2 -23.92 -29.81 -5.26
CA ALA A 2 -24.36 -29.34 -6.58
C ALA A 2 -25.22 -28.06 -6.51
N THR A 3 -26.06 -27.90 -5.49
CA THR A 3 -26.84 -26.70 -5.23
C THR A 3 -25.94 -25.51 -4.88
N GLU A 4 -24.99 -25.70 -3.99
CA GLU A 4 -24.03 -24.66 -3.61
C GLU A 4 -23.18 -24.21 -4.81
N TYR A 5 -22.72 -25.14 -5.63
CA TYR A 5 -22.00 -24.81 -6.87
C TYR A 5 -22.88 -24.00 -7.84
N ALA A 6 -24.16 -24.43 -8.01
CA ALA A 6 -25.09 -23.71 -8.88
C ALA A 6 -25.37 -22.30 -8.40
N GLU A 7 -25.51 -22.09 -7.08
CA GLU A 7 -25.71 -20.78 -6.46
C GLU A 7 -24.43 -19.91 -6.61
N ARG A 8 -23.26 -20.48 -6.30
CA ARG A 8 -21.96 -19.79 -6.49
C ARG A 8 -21.74 -19.40 -7.96
N MET A 9 -22.07 -20.28 -8.89
CA MET A 9 -21.97 -20.02 -10.33
C MET A 9 -23.14 -19.19 -10.87
N GLY A 10 -24.19 -18.95 -10.10
CA GLY A 10 -25.36 -18.18 -10.52
C GLY A 10 -26.13 -18.82 -11.68
N VAL A 11 -26.13 -20.17 -11.77
CA VAL A 11 -26.86 -20.93 -12.78
C VAL A 11 -28.13 -21.53 -12.22
N PRO A 12 -29.26 -21.49 -12.97
CA PRO A 12 -30.57 -21.96 -12.45
C PRO A 12 -30.73 -23.47 -12.46
N PHE A 13 -29.95 -24.21 -13.22
CA PHE A 13 -30.03 -25.64 -13.36
C PHE A 13 -28.82 -26.35 -12.77
N ALA A 14 -29.06 -27.37 -11.93
CA ALA A 14 -28.00 -28.21 -11.38
C ALA A 14 -28.40 -29.68 -11.44
N PHE A 15 -27.40 -30.52 -11.71
CA PHE A 15 -27.58 -31.97 -11.79
C PHE A 15 -26.53 -32.63 -10.89
N ALA A 16 -26.98 -33.63 -10.11
CA ALA A 16 -26.08 -34.53 -9.39
C ALA A 16 -26.44 -35.96 -9.82
N SER A 17 -25.45 -36.80 -10.09
CA SER A 17 -25.68 -38.19 -10.53
C SER A 17 -24.86 -39.18 -9.71
N ASN A 18 -25.42 -40.36 -9.48
CA ASN A 18 -24.73 -41.54 -8.95
C ASN A 18 -24.48 -42.60 -10.02
N GLY A 19 -24.81 -42.32 -11.29
CA GLY A 19 -24.71 -43.26 -12.42
C GLY A 19 -26.01 -43.93 -12.80
N ASP A 20 -27.00 -44.00 -11.92
CA ASP A 20 -28.32 -44.65 -12.19
C ASP A 20 -29.40 -43.65 -12.62
N GLY A 21 -29.25 -42.39 -12.27
CA GLY A 21 -30.17 -41.32 -12.58
C GLY A 21 -29.60 -39.97 -12.14
N PHE A 22 -30.43 -38.93 -12.13
CA PHE A 22 -30.01 -37.58 -11.72
C PHE A 22 -30.99 -37.05 -10.65
N VAL A 23 -30.39 -36.29 -9.71
CA VAL A 23 -31.13 -35.33 -8.90
C VAL A 23 -31.03 -33.98 -9.62
N PHE A 24 -32.13 -33.52 -10.18
CA PHE A 24 -32.22 -32.28 -10.97
C PHE A 24 -32.82 -31.18 -10.12
N ARG A 25 -32.08 -30.08 -9.98
CA ARG A 25 -32.56 -28.82 -9.40
C ARG A 25 -32.91 -27.84 -10.51
N ASP A 26 -34.10 -27.28 -10.48
CA ASP A 26 -34.61 -26.26 -11.38
C ASP A 26 -35.06 -25.04 -10.59
N ALA A 27 -34.21 -24.01 -10.51
CA ALA A 27 -34.50 -22.76 -9.79
C ALA A 27 -35.41 -21.80 -10.58
N THR A 28 -35.84 -22.17 -11.79
CA THR A 28 -36.79 -21.37 -12.60
C THR A 28 -38.25 -21.59 -12.21
N LEU A 29 -38.53 -22.60 -11.39
CA LEU A 29 -39.88 -22.96 -10.95
C LEU A 29 -40.26 -22.24 -9.65
N ALA A 30 -41.44 -21.61 -9.63
CA ALA A 30 -41.95 -20.84 -8.50
C ALA A 30 -42.52 -21.67 -7.34
N ASP A 31 -42.93 -22.93 -7.60
CA ASP A 31 -43.70 -23.74 -6.64
C ASP A 31 -42.91 -24.95 -6.13
N GLY A 32 -42.13 -24.83 -5.08
CA GLY A 32 -41.72 -25.95 -4.20
C GLY A 32 -41.10 -27.23 -4.78
N GLN A 33 -41.12 -27.45 -6.08
CA GLN A 33 -40.55 -28.61 -6.79
C GLN A 33 -39.18 -28.26 -7.39
N LEU A 34 -38.36 -27.53 -6.63
CA LEU A 34 -37.03 -27.15 -7.07
C LEU A 34 -36.11 -28.34 -7.32
N ILE A 35 -36.31 -29.44 -6.63
CA ILE A 35 -35.45 -30.64 -6.69
C ILE A 35 -36.32 -31.85 -7.00
N ARG A 36 -35.95 -32.64 -8.03
CA ARG A 36 -36.60 -33.90 -8.40
C ARG A 36 -35.59 -34.92 -8.90
N GLU A 37 -35.93 -36.19 -8.71
CA GLU A 37 -35.19 -37.29 -9.33
C GLU A 37 -35.71 -37.49 -10.77
N ILE A 38 -34.78 -37.72 -11.69
CA ILE A 38 -35.06 -38.03 -13.10
C ILE A 38 -34.21 -39.24 -13.53
N SER A 39 -34.73 -40.03 -14.43
CA SER A 39 -33.99 -41.14 -15.04
C SER A 39 -32.95 -40.61 -16.06
N LEU A 40 -32.02 -41.46 -16.50
CA LEU A 40 -31.05 -41.12 -17.54
C LEU A 40 -31.72 -40.69 -18.85
N ASP A 41 -32.86 -41.32 -19.19
CA ASP A 41 -33.59 -41.01 -20.42
C ASP A 41 -34.40 -39.70 -20.33
N GLU A 42 -34.67 -39.20 -19.12
CA GLU A 42 -35.40 -37.96 -18.88
C GLU A 42 -34.46 -36.72 -18.73
N PHE A 43 -33.17 -36.90 -18.99
CA PHE A 43 -32.24 -35.76 -18.94
C PHE A 43 -32.63 -34.71 -19.99
N PRO A 44 -32.90 -33.45 -19.59
CA PRO A 44 -33.39 -32.43 -20.48
C PRO A 44 -32.34 -32.05 -21.53
N SER A 45 -32.80 -31.84 -22.78
CA SER A 45 -31.93 -31.37 -23.84
C SER A 45 -31.44 -29.94 -23.57
N PRO A 46 -30.28 -29.52 -24.14
CA PRO A 46 -29.85 -28.11 -24.08
C PRO A 46 -30.91 -27.13 -24.55
N GLN A 47 -31.73 -27.53 -25.56
CA GLN A 47 -32.81 -26.71 -26.09
C GLN A 47 -33.96 -26.54 -25.07
N ASP A 48 -34.34 -27.60 -24.36
CA ASP A 48 -35.38 -27.56 -23.31
C ASP A 48 -34.96 -26.65 -22.17
N LEU A 49 -33.70 -26.77 -21.72
CA LEU A 49 -33.13 -25.89 -20.67
C LEU A 49 -33.09 -24.42 -21.12
N TRP A 50 -32.70 -24.16 -22.38
CA TRP A 50 -32.69 -22.83 -22.93
C TRP A 50 -34.10 -22.22 -23.01
N GLU A 51 -35.08 -22.98 -23.44
CA GLU A 51 -36.49 -22.52 -23.50
C GLU A 51 -37.03 -22.22 -22.12
N ARG A 52 -36.76 -23.06 -21.11
CA ARG A 52 -37.13 -22.82 -19.71
C ARG A 52 -36.44 -21.52 -19.19
N TYR A 53 -35.16 -21.37 -19.46
CA TYR A 53 -34.42 -20.17 -19.08
C TYR A 53 -35.01 -18.92 -19.72
N CYS A 54 -35.31 -18.95 -21.02
CA CYS A 54 -35.93 -17.84 -21.72
C CYS A 54 -37.31 -17.49 -21.20
N ALA A 55 -38.12 -18.52 -20.88
CA ALA A 55 -39.45 -18.33 -20.30
C ALA A 55 -39.38 -17.73 -18.89
N TRP A 56 -38.44 -18.24 -18.05
CA TRP A 56 -38.21 -17.71 -16.71
C TRP A 56 -37.77 -16.23 -16.74
N LYS A 57 -36.91 -15.87 -17.66
CA LYS A 57 -36.43 -14.47 -17.88
C LYS A 57 -37.46 -13.60 -18.60
N GLN A 58 -38.58 -14.19 -19.13
CA GLN A 58 -39.60 -13.49 -19.92
C GLN A 58 -39.04 -12.72 -21.12
N TRP A 59 -38.04 -13.28 -21.80
CA TRP A 59 -37.34 -12.61 -22.91
C TRP A 59 -38.20 -12.51 -24.17
N THR A 60 -38.14 -11.31 -24.80
CA THR A 60 -38.69 -11.11 -26.15
C THR A 60 -37.86 -11.88 -27.20
N PRO A 61 -38.39 -12.08 -28.45
CA PRO A 61 -37.60 -12.68 -29.52
C PRO A 61 -36.26 -11.96 -29.81
N GLU A 62 -36.23 -10.62 -29.71
CA GLU A 62 -35.04 -9.80 -29.92
C GLU A 62 -34.01 -10.03 -28.82
N GLN A 63 -34.43 -10.09 -27.57
CA GLN A 63 -33.59 -10.42 -26.43
C GLN A 63 -33.00 -11.83 -26.53
N LYS A 64 -33.82 -12.80 -26.94
CA LYS A 64 -33.33 -14.17 -27.22
C LYS A 64 -32.25 -14.20 -28.29
N LYS A 65 -32.44 -13.45 -29.39
CA LYS A 65 -31.46 -13.35 -30.48
C LYS A 65 -30.10 -12.83 -30.02
N VAL A 66 -30.08 -11.79 -29.19
CA VAL A 66 -28.85 -11.22 -28.64
C VAL A 66 -28.15 -12.22 -27.71
N ASN A 67 -28.89 -12.81 -26.78
CA ASN A 67 -28.35 -13.72 -25.77
C ASN A 67 -27.97 -15.11 -26.31
N ALA A 68 -28.56 -15.55 -27.43
CA ALA A 68 -28.22 -16.79 -28.11
C ALA A 68 -27.04 -16.68 -29.08
N PHE A 69 -26.57 -15.45 -29.40
CA PHE A 69 -25.51 -15.29 -30.39
C PHE A 69 -24.20 -15.92 -29.93
N ALA A 70 -23.52 -16.65 -30.82
CA ALA A 70 -22.29 -17.40 -30.48
C ALA A 70 -21.13 -16.51 -30.13
N TYR A 71 -20.25 -17.00 -29.25
CA TYR A 71 -18.95 -16.41 -28.95
C TYR A 71 -18.02 -16.49 -30.16
N HIS A 72 -17.07 -15.55 -30.26
CA HIS A 72 -15.96 -15.68 -31.18
C HIS A 72 -14.97 -16.74 -30.66
N GLN A 73 -14.73 -17.80 -31.43
CA GLN A 73 -13.81 -18.87 -31.05
C GLN A 73 -12.40 -18.69 -31.63
N GLY A 74 -12.24 -17.96 -32.76
CA GLY A 74 -10.96 -17.73 -33.42
C GLY A 74 -10.24 -19.01 -33.87
N ASP A 75 -9.04 -18.82 -34.42
CA ASP A 75 -8.21 -19.95 -34.91
C ASP A 75 -7.57 -20.75 -33.75
N SER A 76 -7.45 -20.16 -32.56
CA SER A 76 -6.86 -20.77 -31.35
C SER A 76 -7.84 -21.60 -30.53
N ASN A 77 -9.09 -21.70 -30.94
CA ASN A 77 -10.16 -22.39 -30.20
C ASN A 77 -10.32 -21.89 -28.73
N ARG A 78 -9.92 -20.65 -28.45
CA ARG A 78 -9.98 -20.02 -27.11
C ARG A 78 -11.44 -19.82 -26.70
N VAL A 79 -11.88 -20.62 -25.73
CA VAL A 79 -13.21 -20.51 -25.12
C VAL A 79 -13.13 -19.58 -23.91
N PRO A 80 -14.09 -18.68 -23.70
CA PRO A 80 -14.14 -17.89 -22.48
C PRO A 80 -14.24 -18.80 -21.24
N ARG A 81 -13.50 -18.47 -20.20
CA ARG A 81 -13.60 -19.15 -18.90
C ARG A 81 -14.98 -18.93 -18.30
N TYR A 82 -15.43 -19.81 -17.40
CA TYR A 82 -16.79 -19.76 -16.86
C TYR A 82 -17.17 -18.39 -16.29
N TYR A 83 -16.29 -17.74 -15.51
CA TYR A 83 -16.54 -16.42 -14.96
C TYR A 83 -16.62 -15.33 -16.03
N GLN A 84 -15.85 -15.44 -17.14
CA GLN A 84 -15.98 -14.56 -18.30
C GLN A 84 -17.31 -14.78 -19.01
N LEU A 85 -17.77 -16.04 -19.14
CA LEU A 85 -19.09 -16.36 -19.66
C LEU A 85 -20.19 -15.67 -18.85
N HIS A 86 -20.10 -15.74 -17.50
CA HIS A 86 -21.05 -15.05 -16.62
C HIS A 86 -21.01 -13.53 -16.82
N ALA A 87 -19.82 -12.93 -16.82
CA ALA A 87 -19.66 -11.50 -17.04
C ALA A 87 -20.27 -11.05 -18.36
N ILE A 88 -19.97 -11.78 -19.46
CA ILE A 88 -20.50 -11.51 -20.79
C ILE A 88 -22.04 -11.65 -20.80
N ASN A 89 -22.57 -12.80 -20.33
CA ASN A 89 -24.00 -13.08 -20.37
C ASN A 89 -24.80 -12.09 -19.52
N ARG A 90 -24.36 -11.79 -18.29
CA ARG A 90 -25.03 -10.80 -17.43
C ARG A 90 -25.06 -9.41 -18.04
N THR A 91 -23.96 -9.02 -18.70
CA THR A 91 -23.91 -7.73 -19.42
C THR A 91 -24.92 -7.70 -20.59
N LEU A 92 -24.97 -8.77 -21.39
CA LEU A 92 -25.87 -8.84 -22.53
C LEU A 92 -27.35 -8.91 -22.09
N GLU A 93 -27.65 -9.65 -21.01
CA GLU A 93 -28.98 -9.70 -20.39
C GLU A 93 -29.43 -8.31 -19.93
N ALA A 94 -28.54 -7.56 -19.22
CA ALA A 94 -28.82 -6.22 -18.75
C ALA A 94 -29.07 -5.25 -19.91
N ILE A 95 -28.23 -5.28 -20.95
CA ILE A 95 -28.39 -4.46 -22.16
C ILE A 95 -29.69 -4.80 -22.90
N ALA A 96 -29.98 -6.11 -23.06
CA ALA A 96 -31.20 -6.58 -23.71
C ALA A 96 -32.47 -6.21 -22.91
N ALA A 97 -32.39 -6.14 -21.60
CA ALA A 97 -33.46 -5.64 -20.72
C ALA A 97 -33.64 -4.10 -20.77
N GLY A 98 -32.80 -3.39 -21.54
CA GLY A 98 -32.88 -1.92 -21.70
C GLY A 98 -32.08 -1.13 -20.67
N GLN A 99 -31.19 -1.76 -19.91
CA GLN A 99 -30.29 -1.06 -19.00
C GLN A 99 -29.23 -0.30 -19.81
N ASN A 100 -29.18 1.01 -19.64
CA ASN A 100 -28.28 1.88 -20.40
C ASN A 100 -26.91 2.11 -19.72
N ARG A 101 -26.76 1.78 -18.45
CA ARG A 101 -25.52 1.88 -17.69
C ARG A 101 -25.26 0.54 -17.01
N VAL A 102 -24.08 -0.03 -17.24
CA VAL A 102 -23.72 -1.37 -16.75
C VAL A 102 -22.31 -1.32 -16.18
N LEU A 103 -22.09 -1.88 -14.99
CA LEU A 103 -20.79 -2.01 -14.35
C LEU A 103 -20.36 -3.46 -14.25
N LEU A 104 -19.13 -3.76 -14.67
CA LEU A 104 -18.47 -5.04 -14.45
C LEU A 104 -17.24 -4.83 -13.53
N VAL A 105 -17.18 -5.56 -12.44
CA VAL A 105 -16.04 -5.60 -11.54
C VAL A 105 -15.32 -6.93 -11.71
N MET A 106 -14.09 -6.89 -12.23
CA MET A 106 -13.29 -8.09 -12.47
C MET A 106 -11.84 -7.82 -12.07
N ALA A 107 -11.27 -8.66 -11.20
CA ALA A 107 -9.91 -8.52 -10.72
C ALA A 107 -8.89 -8.38 -11.86
N THR A 108 -7.76 -7.75 -11.58
CA THR A 108 -6.66 -7.70 -12.55
C THR A 108 -6.21 -9.12 -12.87
N GLY A 109 -6.03 -9.42 -14.14
CA GLY A 109 -5.60 -10.77 -14.51
C GLY A 109 -6.69 -11.68 -15.04
N THR A 110 -7.94 -11.30 -14.90
CA THR A 110 -9.09 -12.13 -15.28
C THR A 110 -9.50 -11.99 -16.74
N GLY A 111 -8.79 -11.15 -17.53
CA GLY A 111 -9.08 -10.98 -18.97
C GLY A 111 -10.24 -10.03 -19.25
N LYS A 112 -10.32 -8.87 -18.57
CA LYS A 112 -11.32 -7.82 -18.82
C LYS A 112 -11.42 -7.41 -20.29
N THR A 113 -10.28 -7.20 -20.96
CA THR A 113 -10.21 -6.79 -22.37
C THR A 113 -10.83 -7.85 -23.28
N TYR A 114 -10.51 -9.13 -23.04
CA TYR A 114 -11.12 -10.24 -23.78
C TYR A 114 -12.64 -10.35 -23.52
N THR A 115 -13.07 -10.10 -22.29
CA THR A 115 -14.51 -10.04 -21.94
C THR A 115 -15.20 -8.92 -22.70
N ALA A 116 -14.61 -7.72 -22.75
CA ALA A 116 -15.11 -6.58 -23.53
C ALA A 116 -15.18 -6.91 -25.03
N PHE A 117 -14.14 -7.53 -25.59
CA PHE A 117 -14.13 -8.00 -26.97
C PHE A 117 -15.33 -8.91 -27.27
N GLN A 118 -15.58 -9.91 -26.44
CA GLN A 118 -16.70 -10.85 -26.63
C GLN A 118 -18.08 -10.17 -26.52
N ILE A 119 -18.23 -9.20 -25.62
CA ILE A 119 -19.44 -8.38 -25.49
C ILE A 119 -19.67 -7.59 -26.81
N ILE A 120 -18.64 -6.91 -27.28
CA ILE A 120 -18.69 -6.15 -28.53
C ILE A 120 -19.02 -7.07 -29.71
N TRP A 121 -18.33 -8.20 -29.82
CA TRP A 121 -18.54 -9.18 -30.88
C TRP A 121 -20.00 -9.61 -30.99
N ARG A 122 -20.56 -10.05 -29.87
CA ARG A 122 -21.95 -10.56 -29.83
C ARG A 122 -22.97 -9.46 -30.15
N LEU A 123 -22.80 -8.25 -29.61
CA LEU A 123 -23.70 -7.12 -29.87
C LEU A 123 -23.60 -6.62 -31.30
N LEU A 124 -22.42 -6.56 -31.87
CA LEU A 124 -22.20 -6.11 -33.26
C LEU A 124 -22.75 -7.16 -34.25
N LYS A 125 -22.37 -8.42 -34.09
CA LYS A 125 -22.73 -9.49 -35.03
C LYS A 125 -24.18 -9.92 -34.92
N SER A 126 -24.83 -9.78 -33.77
CA SER A 126 -26.29 -9.93 -33.63
C SER A 126 -27.10 -8.78 -34.29
N GLY A 127 -26.41 -7.67 -34.60
CA GLY A 127 -27.01 -6.45 -35.14
C GLY A 127 -27.70 -5.58 -34.09
N ALA A 128 -27.53 -5.89 -32.78
CA ALA A 128 -28.11 -5.12 -31.68
C ALA A 128 -27.43 -3.75 -31.51
N LYS A 129 -26.14 -3.65 -31.84
CA LYS A 129 -25.34 -2.42 -31.83
C LYS A 129 -24.51 -2.33 -33.11
N LYS A 130 -24.24 -1.11 -33.60
CA LYS A 130 -23.60 -0.86 -34.92
C LYS A 130 -22.38 0.03 -34.84
N ARG A 131 -22.34 0.96 -33.89
CA ARG A 131 -21.27 1.94 -33.74
C ARG A 131 -20.76 1.92 -32.29
N ILE A 132 -19.54 1.53 -32.12
CA ILE A 132 -18.98 1.20 -30.81
C ILE A 132 -17.76 2.07 -30.52
N LEU A 133 -17.68 2.64 -29.33
CA LEU A 133 -16.54 3.39 -28.85
C LEU A 133 -15.93 2.64 -27.65
N PHE A 134 -14.67 2.23 -27.78
CA PHE A 134 -13.88 1.66 -26.70
C PHE A 134 -12.88 2.70 -26.19
N LEU A 135 -12.98 3.05 -24.90
CA LEU A 135 -12.13 4.04 -24.24
C LEU A 135 -11.19 3.36 -23.26
N ALA A 136 -9.90 3.71 -23.34
CA ALA A 136 -8.87 3.31 -22.38
C ALA A 136 -8.10 4.53 -21.89
N ASP A 137 -7.31 4.36 -20.81
CA ASP A 137 -6.55 5.45 -20.21
C ASP A 137 -5.12 5.61 -20.78
N ARG A 138 -4.58 4.59 -21.49
CA ARG A 138 -3.20 4.58 -22.00
C ARG A 138 -3.09 4.10 -23.46
N ASN A 139 -2.16 4.72 -24.20
CA ASN A 139 -1.87 4.35 -25.60
C ASN A 139 -1.43 2.90 -25.76
N ILE A 140 -0.54 2.43 -24.89
CA ILE A 140 -0.06 1.03 -24.92
C ILE A 140 -1.24 0.06 -24.84
N LEU A 141 -2.23 0.33 -23.96
CA LEU A 141 -3.42 -0.52 -23.84
C LEU A 141 -4.24 -0.54 -25.13
N VAL A 142 -4.45 0.63 -25.75
CA VAL A 142 -5.19 0.72 -27.02
C VAL A 142 -4.47 -0.07 -28.11
N ASP A 143 -3.18 0.09 -28.24
CA ASP A 143 -2.38 -0.55 -29.29
C ASP A 143 -2.31 -2.07 -29.11
N GLN A 144 -2.03 -2.56 -27.90
CA GLN A 144 -2.06 -3.98 -27.59
C GLN A 144 -3.44 -4.61 -27.76
N THR A 145 -4.51 -3.87 -27.40
CA THR A 145 -5.89 -4.32 -27.61
C THR A 145 -6.20 -4.50 -29.07
N MET A 146 -5.80 -3.57 -29.95
CA MET A 146 -6.08 -3.64 -31.39
C MET A 146 -5.37 -4.82 -32.08
N VAL A 147 -4.12 -5.10 -31.74
CA VAL A 147 -3.36 -6.21 -32.34
C VAL A 147 -3.58 -7.55 -31.66
N GLY A 148 -4.08 -7.54 -30.45
CA GLY A 148 -4.41 -8.72 -29.63
C GLY A 148 -5.88 -9.15 -29.80
N ASP A 149 -6.65 -9.05 -28.71
CA ASP A 149 -8.03 -9.56 -28.63
C ASP A 149 -8.97 -8.98 -29.69
N PHE A 150 -8.75 -7.72 -30.13
CA PHE A 150 -9.60 -7.06 -31.12
C PHE A 150 -9.19 -7.31 -32.59
N LYS A 151 -8.14 -8.07 -32.85
CA LYS A 151 -7.69 -8.42 -34.21
C LYS A 151 -8.82 -8.89 -35.14
N PRO A 152 -9.85 -9.65 -34.68
CA PRO A 152 -10.98 -10.04 -35.53
C PRO A 152 -11.81 -8.89 -36.09
N PHE A 153 -11.68 -7.66 -35.54
CA PHE A 153 -12.30 -6.46 -36.08
C PHE A 153 -11.43 -5.69 -37.10
N LYS A 154 -10.27 -6.24 -37.50
CA LYS A 154 -9.38 -5.62 -38.49
C LYS A 154 -10.16 -5.22 -39.74
N GLY A 155 -9.98 -4.00 -40.22
CA GLY A 155 -10.75 -3.42 -41.35
C GLY A 155 -12.08 -2.75 -40.93
N ALA A 156 -12.67 -3.13 -39.81
CA ALA A 156 -13.87 -2.49 -39.24
C ALA A 156 -13.56 -1.59 -38.01
N MET A 157 -12.32 -1.57 -37.53
CA MET A 157 -11.90 -0.77 -36.38
C MET A 157 -10.85 0.27 -36.75
N ALA A 158 -10.82 1.39 -36.01
CA ALA A 158 -9.79 2.41 -36.16
C ALA A 158 -9.47 3.13 -34.83
N LYS A 159 -8.22 3.59 -34.69
CA LYS A 159 -7.76 4.37 -33.56
C LYS A 159 -8.10 5.84 -33.67
N LEU A 160 -8.68 6.43 -32.65
CA LEU A 160 -8.95 7.88 -32.52
C LEU A 160 -7.69 8.61 -32.02
N SER A 161 -6.67 8.67 -32.85
CA SER A 161 -5.40 9.37 -32.54
C SER A 161 -4.87 10.03 -33.84
N PRO A 162 -4.34 11.27 -33.77
CA PRO A 162 -3.71 11.91 -34.92
C PRO A 162 -2.26 11.41 -35.16
N ASN A 163 -1.66 10.72 -34.20
CA ASN A 163 -0.27 10.31 -34.22
C ASN A 163 -0.17 8.84 -33.77
N ALA A 164 -0.53 7.89 -34.61
CA ALA A 164 -0.17 6.51 -34.37
C ALA A 164 1.09 6.18 -35.16
N LYS A 165 2.13 5.79 -34.43
CA LYS A 165 3.20 4.93 -34.98
C LYS A 165 2.63 3.51 -35.02
N GLY A 166 2.90 2.76 -36.11
CA GLY A 166 2.64 1.32 -36.13
C GLY A 166 3.36 0.65 -34.96
N ILE A 167 2.86 -0.50 -34.50
CA ILE A 167 3.53 -1.28 -33.45
C ILE A 167 4.68 -2.01 -34.13
N GLU A 168 5.91 -1.65 -33.73
CA GLU A 168 7.11 -2.40 -34.13
C GLU A 168 7.17 -3.68 -33.30
N ARG A 169 7.19 -4.82 -33.96
CA ARG A 169 7.50 -6.13 -33.35
C ARG A 169 8.83 -6.61 -33.90
N ILE A 170 9.64 -7.15 -33.01
CA ILE A 170 10.84 -7.90 -33.37
C ILE A 170 10.42 -9.37 -33.39
N ASP A 171 10.35 -9.97 -34.55
CA ASP A 171 10.02 -11.36 -34.73
C ASP A 171 11.19 -12.25 -34.26
N ALA A 172 10.93 -13.54 -33.99
CA ALA A 172 11.93 -14.48 -33.45
C ALA A 172 13.21 -14.62 -34.31
N ASP A 173 13.15 -14.24 -35.58
CA ASP A 173 14.28 -14.22 -36.53
C ASP A 173 15.05 -12.89 -36.53
N GLY A 174 14.66 -11.93 -35.68
CA GLY A 174 15.28 -10.59 -35.57
C GLY A 174 14.80 -9.60 -36.62
N THR A 175 13.80 -9.95 -37.42
CA THR A 175 13.16 -8.99 -38.36
C THR A 175 12.18 -8.09 -37.64
N THR A 176 12.20 -6.81 -38.00
CA THR A 176 11.23 -5.85 -37.45
C THR A 176 10.00 -5.81 -38.34
N SER A 177 8.86 -6.30 -37.85
CA SER A 177 7.56 -6.13 -38.49
C SER A 177 6.84 -4.93 -37.89
N VAL A 178 6.10 -4.17 -38.72
CA VAL A 178 5.31 -3.03 -38.29
C VAL A 178 3.83 -3.32 -38.58
N ASP A 179 3.05 -3.56 -37.51
CA ASP A 179 1.60 -3.67 -37.64
C ASP A 179 1.02 -2.25 -37.87
N ALA A 180 0.56 -2.00 -39.10
CA ALA A 180 -0.08 -0.73 -39.47
C ALA A 180 -1.43 -0.63 -38.74
N LEU A 181 -1.59 0.42 -37.94
CA LEU A 181 -2.86 0.75 -37.29
C LEU A 181 -3.69 1.66 -38.20
N GLU A 182 -4.94 1.30 -38.41
CA GLU A 182 -5.88 2.18 -39.14
C GLU A 182 -6.28 3.36 -38.23
N LEU A 183 -6.10 4.59 -38.75
CA LEU A 183 -6.38 5.82 -38.02
C LEU A 183 -7.71 6.45 -38.49
N ALA A 184 -8.57 6.72 -37.51
CA ALA A 184 -9.80 7.45 -37.75
C ALA A 184 -9.60 8.97 -37.90
N ILE A 185 -8.45 9.52 -37.47
CA ILE A 185 -8.15 10.95 -37.54
C ILE A 185 -7.11 11.20 -38.62
N THR A 186 -7.48 11.92 -39.64
CA THR A 186 -6.58 12.41 -40.71
C THR A 186 -6.27 13.88 -40.49
N ARG A 187 -5.04 14.32 -40.82
CA ARG A 187 -4.70 15.74 -40.87
C ARG A 187 -5.42 16.35 -42.08
N GLY A 188 -6.23 17.36 -41.86
CA GLY A 188 -6.85 18.11 -42.94
C GLY A 188 -5.82 18.70 -43.90
N THR A 189 -6.20 18.86 -45.19
CA THR A 189 -5.39 19.54 -46.19
C THR A 189 -5.27 21.05 -45.87
N LYS A 190 -4.27 21.73 -46.46
CA LYS A 190 -4.03 23.19 -46.26
C LYS A 190 -5.28 24.09 -46.41
N HIS A 191 -6.34 23.61 -47.03
CA HIS A 191 -7.59 24.34 -47.22
C HIS A 191 -8.71 24.08 -46.21
N THR A 192 -8.66 22.98 -45.45
CA THR A 192 -9.71 22.57 -44.48
C THR A 192 -9.23 22.65 -43.00
N GLY A 193 -8.15 23.32 -42.74
CA GLY A 193 -7.51 23.53 -41.41
C GLY A 193 -8.16 22.81 -40.24
N GLY A 194 -7.64 21.64 -39.88
CA GLY A 194 -8.10 20.90 -38.68
C GLY A 194 -7.98 19.38 -38.83
N LYS A 195 -8.19 18.67 -37.71
CA LYS A 195 -8.25 17.20 -37.66
C LYS A 195 -9.64 16.77 -38.15
N GLN A 196 -9.73 15.92 -39.17
CA GLN A 196 -10.99 15.33 -39.63
C GLN A 196 -11.14 13.90 -39.20
N VAL A 197 -12.32 13.51 -38.74
CA VAL A 197 -12.64 12.16 -38.29
C VAL A 197 -13.31 11.38 -39.41
N ASN A 198 -12.76 10.17 -39.71
CA ASN A 198 -13.40 9.22 -40.62
C ASN A 198 -14.50 8.47 -39.86
N LYS A 199 -15.75 8.58 -40.34
CA LYS A 199 -16.95 8.00 -39.71
C LYS A 199 -17.37 6.65 -40.31
N ALA A 200 -16.51 6.03 -41.12
CA ALA A 200 -16.86 4.80 -41.84
C ALA A 200 -16.73 3.52 -41.01
N TYR A 201 -15.94 3.55 -39.93
CA TYR A 201 -15.65 2.36 -39.09
C TYR A 201 -16.82 1.98 -38.16
N GLU A 202 -16.87 0.73 -37.75
CA GLU A 202 -17.85 0.20 -36.80
C GLU A 202 -17.36 0.31 -35.35
N VAL A 203 -16.04 0.08 -35.11
CA VAL A 203 -15.40 0.12 -33.81
C VAL A 203 -14.33 1.19 -33.77
N TYR A 204 -14.43 2.06 -32.78
CA TYR A 204 -13.45 3.13 -32.54
C TYR A 204 -12.77 2.89 -31.21
N LEU A 205 -11.43 2.93 -31.18
CA LEU A 205 -10.66 2.84 -29.98
C LEU A 205 -9.93 4.16 -29.70
N GLY A 206 -9.95 4.64 -28.49
CA GLY A 206 -9.31 5.91 -28.16
C GLY A 206 -8.95 6.06 -26.71
N LEU A 207 -8.04 7.03 -26.48
CA LEU A 207 -7.78 7.54 -25.15
C LEU A 207 -8.78 8.65 -24.83
N TYR A 208 -9.43 8.61 -23.69
CA TYR A 208 -10.31 9.70 -23.29
C TYR A 208 -9.56 11.04 -23.21
N GLN A 209 -8.29 11.07 -22.75
CA GLN A 209 -7.47 12.28 -22.71
C GLN A 209 -7.08 12.81 -24.11
N ALA A 210 -6.97 11.94 -25.12
CA ALA A 210 -6.58 12.34 -26.47
C ALA A 210 -7.72 12.91 -27.30
N ILE A 211 -8.97 12.59 -26.95
CA ILE A 211 -10.16 13.03 -27.64
C ILE A 211 -10.89 14.19 -26.94
N THR A 212 -10.41 14.61 -25.76
CA THR A 212 -10.82 15.81 -25.03
C THR A 212 -9.71 16.86 -25.06
N SER A 213 -10.06 18.16 -25.03
CA SER A 213 -9.12 19.29 -25.05
C SER A 213 -8.72 19.75 -23.61
N LYS A 214 -9.28 19.15 -22.56
CA LYS A 214 -8.97 19.50 -21.17
C LYS A 214 -7.48 19.25 -20.86
N GLY A 215 -6.78 20.29 -20.48
CA GLY A 215 -5.33 20.26 -20.19
C GLY A 215 -4.44 20.94 -21.26
N SER A 216 -4.96 21.31 -22.46
CA SER A 216 -4.18 21.96 -23.50
C SER A 216 -4.38 23.49 -23.61
N GLY A 217 -5.14 24.10 -22.69
CA GLY A 217 -5.48 25.54 -22.74
C GLY A 217 -6.44 25.91 -23.86
N LYS A 218 -7.02 24.93 -24.59
CA LYS A 218 -7.98 25.12 -25.65
C LYS A 218 -9.42 25.05 -25.13
N THR A 219 -10.33 25.72 -25.77
CA THR A 219 -11.76 25.71 -25.44
C THR A 219 -12.39 24.38 -25.85
N GLY A 220 -13.36 23.86 -25.08
CA GLY A 220 -14.02 22.56 -25.31
C GLY A 220 -14.70 22.39 -26.68
N ALA A 221 -14.73 23.46 -27.52
CA ALA A 221 -15.19 23.40 -28.91
C ALA A 221 -14.24 22.61 -29.84
N ASP A 222 -12.98 22.42 -29.44
CA ASP A 222 -11.95 21.69 -30.19
C ASP A 222 -11.89 20.20 -29.85
N ASP A 223 -12.82 19.69 -29.05
CA ASP A 223 -12.85 18.28 -28.65
C ASP A 223 -13.14 17.37 -29.85
N VAL A 224 -12.30 16.37 -30.05
CA VAL A 224 -12.41 15.44 -31.19
C VAL A 224 -13.73 14.69 -31.19
N PHE A 225 -14.21 14.29 -29.99
CA PHE A 225 -15.46 13.55 -29.86
C PHE A 225 -16.70 14.34 -30.33
N ARG A 226 -16.66 15.68 -30.27
CA ARG A 226 -17.76 16.57 -30.76
C ARG A 226 -17.91 16.63 -32.28
N GLN A 227 -16.97 16.05 -33.04
CA GLN A 227 -17.12 15.88 -34.48
C GLN A 227 -18.10 14.75 -34.85
N PHE A 228 -18.41 13.87 -33.91
CA PHE A 228 -19.52 12.93 -34.07
C PHE A 228 -20.83 13.58 -33.60
N SER A 229 -21.97 13.16 -34.16
CA SER A 229 -23.26 13.55 -33.58
C SER A 229 -23.48 12.87 -32.22
N PRO A 230 -24.26 13.46 -31.27
CA PRO A 230 -24.51 12.87 -29.96
C PRO A 230 -25.10 11.46 -29.98
N ASP A 231 -25.75 11.07 -31.07
CA ASP A 231 -26.39 9.78 -31.31
C ASP A 231 -25.56 8.84 -32.19
N PHE A 232 -24.32 9.20 -32.53
CA PHE A 232 -23.47 8.41 -33.41
C PHE A 232 -23.08 7.04 -32.87
N PHE A 233 -22.72 6.97 -31.60
CA PHE A 233 -22.39 5.72 -30.92
C PHE A 233 -23.62 5.16 -30.23
N ASP A 234 -23.82 3.87 -30.33
CA ASP A 234 -24.89 3.14 -29.65
C ASP A 234 -24.38 2.24 -28.52
N LEU A 235 -23.04 2.06 -28.40
CA LEU A 235 -22.37 1.40 -27.30
C LEU A 235 -21.04 2.10 -26.99
N ILE A 236 -20.79 2.40 -25.73
CA ILE A 236 -19.50 2.89 -25.24
C ILE A 236 -19.02 1.95 -24.15
N ILE A 237 -17.79 1.46 -24.29
CA ILE A 237 -17.11 0.66 -23.25
C ILE A 237 -15.92 1.43 -22.72
N ILE A 238 -15.82 1.54 -21.37
CA ILE A 238 -14.74 2.24 -20.70
C ILE A 238 -13.95 1.24 -19.88
N ASP A 239 -12.71 0.99 -20.28
CA ASP A 239 -11.78 0.17 -19.49
C ASP A 239 -11.13 1.02 -18.40
N GLU A 240 -10.93 0.41 -17.20
CA GLU A 240 -10.40 1.05 -16.00
C GLU A 240 -11.17 2.34 -15.62
N CYS A 241 -12.49 2.27 -15.62
CA CYS A 241 -13.38 3.42 -15.38
C CYS A 241 -13.25 4.05 -13.98
N HIS A 242 -12.51 3.41 -13.05
CA HIS A 242 -12.20 3.94 -11.72
C HIS A 242 -11.09 5.00 -11.71
N ARG A 243 -10.36 5.18 -12.84
CA ARG A 243 -9.23 6.10 -12.91
C ARG A 243 -9.65 7.53 -13.16
N GLY A 244 -9.00 8.42 -12.42
CA GLY A 244 -8.99 9.85 -12.67
C GLY A 244 -8.77 10.66 -11.41
N SER A 245 -7.95 11.74 -11.49
CA SER A 245 -8.09 12.90 -10.61
C SER A 245 -9.47 13.53 -10.87
N ALA A 246 -9.98 14.39 -9.99
CA ALA A 246 -11.27 15.08 -10.18
C ALA A 246 -11.40 15.75 -11.57
N ASN A 247 -10.27 16.15 -12.20
CA ASN A 247 -10.22 16.69 -13.55
C ASN A 247 -10.31 15.62 -14.65
N GLU A 248 -9.78 14.42 -14.43
CA GLU A 248 -9.82 13.29 -15.39
C GLU A 248 -11.18 12.59 -15.35
N ASP A 249 -11.78 12.44 -14.16
CA ASP A 249 -13.16 11.97 -13.99
C ASP A 249 -14.13 12.87 -14.76
N SER A 250 -13.85 14.18 -14.84
CA SER A 250 -14.66 15.10 -15.65
C SER A 250 -14.48 14.91 -17.16
N ALA A 251 -13.34 14.41 -17.64
CA ALA A 251 -13.06 14.27 -19.07
C ALA A 251 -13.83 13.10 -19.71
N TRP A 252 -13.80 11.91 -19.12
CA TRP A 252 -14.57 10.79 -19.65
C TRP A 252 -16.07 10.93 -19.39
N ARG A 253 -16.48 11.57 -18.29
CA ARG A 253 -17.90 11.89 -18.03
C ARG A 253 -18.46 12.84 -19.08
N ASP A 254 -17.72 13.89 -19.49
CA ASP A 254 -18.14 14.78 -20.57
C ASP A 254 -18.41 14.02 -21.88
N ILE A 255 -17.60 12.97 -22.18
CA ILE A 255 -17.83 12.11 -23.34
C ILE A 255 -19.12 11.30 -23.18
N LEU A 256 -19.33 10.70 -22.01
CA LEU A 256 -20.52 9.89 -21.72
C LEU A 256 -21.80 10.73 -21.69
N ASP A 257 -21.74 11.91 -21.11
CA ASP A 257 -22.88 12.84 -21.07
C ASP A 257 -23.24 13.35 -22.47
N TYR A 258 -22.22 13.60 -23.33
CA TYR A 258 -22.44 13.97 -24.70
C TYR A 258 -23.11 12.85 -25.51
N PHE A 259 -22.71 11.61 -25.32
CA PHE A 259 -23.30 10.43 -25.98
C PHE A 259 -24.31 9.72 -25.05
N SER A 260 -25.15 10.47 -24.37
CA SER A 260 -26.09 9.93 -23.35
C SER A 260 -27.11 8.93 -23.88
N SER A 261 -27.35 8.91 -25.21
CA SER A 261 -28.20 7.92 -25.88
C SER A 261 -27.54 6.54 -26.02
N ALA A 262 -26.21 6.45 -25.90
CA ALA A 262 -25.49 5.21 -26.01
C ALA A 262 -25.65 4.36 -24.75
N THR A 263 -25.67 3.04 -24.92
CA THR A 263 -25.45 2.12 -23.79
C THR A 263 -23.99 2.23 -23.33
N GLN A 264 -23.76 2.34 -22.04
CA GLN A 264 -22.46 2.62 -21.43
C GLN A 264 -22.07 1.47 -20.48
N VAL A 265 -20.93 0.84 -20.76
CA VAL A 265 -20.41 -0.28 -19.96
C VAL A 265 -19.08 0.11 -19.34
N GLY A 266 -19.01 0.17 -18.01
CA GLY A 266 -17.77 0.37 -17.26
C GLY A 266 -17.14 -0.96 -16.88
N LEU A 267 -15.81 -1.09 -17.10
CA LEU A 267 -15.00 -2.20 -16.66
C LEU A 267 -14.00 -1.69 -15.63
N THR A 268 -13.87 -2.38 -14.49
CA THR A 268 -12.92 -2.00 -13.46
C THR A 268 -12.41 -3.22 -12.69
N ALA A 269 -11.17 -3.13 -12.19
CA ALA A 269 -10.67 -4.10 -11.21
C ALA A 269 -11.15 -3.76 -9.80
N THR A 270 -11.51 -2.50 -9.54
CA THR A 270 -11.95 -2.01 -8.24
C THR A 270 -13.01 -0.94 -8.42
N PRO A 271 -14.20 -1.09 -7.85
CA PRO A 271 -15.12 0.03 -7.76
C PRO A 271 -14.47 1.12 -6.88
N LYS A 272 -14.60 2.39 -7.26
CA LYS A 272 -14.09 3.51 -6.45
C LYS A 272 -15.10 3.78 -5.32
N GLU A 273 -14.64 3.72 -4.09
CA GLU A 273 -15.49 3.75 -2.89
C GLU A 273 -15.55 5.12 -2.19
N THR A 274 -15.09 6.22 -2.81
CA THR A 274 -15.23 7.55 -2.21
C THR A 274 -16.57 8.16 -2.58
N GLU A 275 -17.28 8.79 -1.62
CA GLU A 275 -18.61 9.40 -1.80
C GLU A 275 -18.71 10.37 -2.97
N GLU A 276 -17.63 11.06 -3.32
CA GLU A 276 -17.61 12.09 -4.39
C GLU A 276 -17.37 11.54 -5.80
N ALA A 277 -16.90 10.30 -5.96
CA ALA A 277 -16.49 9.72 -7.24
C ALA A 277 -16.71 8.21 -7.35
N SER A 278 -17.85 7.71 -6.85
CA SER A 278 -18.20 6.29 -6.96
C SER A 278 -18.67 5.93 -8.37
N ASN A 279 -18.04 4.92 -8.97
CA ASN A 279 -18.52 4.34 -10.22
C ASN A 279 -19.89 3.67 -10.06
N ILE A 280 -20.16 3.15 -8.86
CA ILE A 280 -21.46 2.58 -8.49
C ILE A 280 -22.54 3.67 -8.57
N HIS A 281 -22.25 4.90 -8.16
CA HIS A 281 -23.21 5.99 -8.26
C HIS A 281 -23.55 6.35 -9.73
N TYR A 282 -22.58 6.20 -10.66
CA TYR A 282 -22.83 6.51 -12.07
C TYR A 282 -23.44 5.33 -12.85
N PHE A 283 -22.86 4.14 -12.72
CA PHE A 283 -23.26 2.95 -13.49
C PHE A 283 -24.35 2.11 -12.81
N GLY A 284 -24.58 2.28 -11.51
CA GLY A 284 -25.36 1.38 -10.67
C GLY A 284 -24.55 0.23 -10.12
N GLU A 285 -25.21 -0.65 -9.36
CA GLU A 285 -24.59 -1.87 -8.81
C GLU A 285 -24.01 -2.74 -9.93
N PRO A 286 -22.85 -3.38 -9.71
CA PRO A 286 -22.23 -4.27 -10.69
C PRO A 286 -23.17 -5.41 -11.08
N VAL A 287 -23.34 -5.62 -12.38
CA VAL A 287 -24.12 -6.79 -12.87
C VAL A 287 -23.38 -8.11 -12.62
N TYR A 288 -22.08 -8.04 -12.46
CA TYR A 288 -21.24 -9.17 -12.07
C TYR A 288 -19.95 -8.69 -11.41
N THR A 289 -19.53 -9.38 -10.34
CA THR A 289 -18.26 -9.16 -9.65
C THR A 289 -17.47 -10.47 -9.62
N TYR A 290 -16.18 -10.42 -10.00
CA TYR A 290 -15.25 -11.53 -9.87
C TYR A 290 -13.97 -11.03 -9.19
N THR A 291 -13.80 -11.44 -7.94
CA THR A 291 -12.74 -10.95 -7.05
C THR A 291 -11.40 -11.68 -7.29
N LEU A 292 -10.30 -11.10 -6.80
CA LEU A 292 -9.00 -11.77 -6.79
C LEU A 292 -9.05 -13.06 -5.96
N LYS A 293 -9.73 -13.01 -4.80
CA LYS A 293 -9.97 -14.17 -3.93
C LYS A 293 -10.62 -15.32 -4.69
N GLN A 294 -11.74 -15.06 -5.39
CA GLN A 294 -12.41 -16.06 -6.22
C GLN A 294 -11.48 -16.63 -7.31
N GLY A 295 -10.69 -15.75 -7.96
CA GLY A 295 -9.74 -16.17 -9.00
C GLY A 295 -8.63 -17.09 -8.49
N ILE A 296 -8.18 -16.87 -7.25
CA ILE A 296 -7.20 -17.73 -6.56
C ILE A 296 -7.85 -19.06 -6.15
N GLU A 297 -9.03 -19.01 -5.51
CA GLU A 297 -9.78 -20.21 -5.08
C GLU A 297 -10.17 -21.12 -6.26
N ASP A 298 -10.47 -20.52 -7.41
CA ASP A 298 -10.81 -21.25 -8.65
C ASP A 298 -9.56 -21.74 -9.42
N GLY A 299 -8.35 -21.39 -8.97
CA GLY A 299 -7.10 -21.77 -9.63
C GLY A 299 -6.81 -21.07 -10.96
N PHE A 300 -7.40 -19.91 -11.21
CA PHE A 300 -7.14 -19.09 -12.40
C PHE A 300 -6.13 -17.97 -12.17
N LEU A 301 -5.90 -17.61 -10.92
CA LEU A 301 -4.93 -16.61 -10.52
C LEU A 301 -3.95 -17.18 -9.49
N ALA A 302 -2.73 -16.69 -9.53
CA ALA A 302 -1.66 -17.11 -8.63
C ALA A 302 -1.90 -16.63 -7.20
N PRO A 303 -1.86 -17.51 -6.20
CA PRO A 303 -1.81 -17.13 -4.81
C PRO A 303 -0.51 -16.36 -4.51
N TYR A 304 -0.49 -15.62 -3.39
CA TYR A 304 0.64 -14.76 -3.08
C TYR A 304 1.15 -14.94 -1.65
N LYS A 305 2.46 -14.71 -1.50
CA LYS A 305 3.16 -14.60 -0.22
C LYS A 305 3.53 -13.15 0.02
N VAL A 306 3.65 -12.75 1.27
CA VAL A 306 4.06 -11.40 1.66
C VAL A 306 5.29 -11.49 2.55
N VAL A 307 6.34 -10.74 2.19
CA VAL A 307 7.50 -10.48 3.03
C VAL A 307 7.51 -8.98 3.34
N ARG A 308 7.29 -8.59 4.59
CA ARG A 308 7.31 -7.20 5.04
C ARG A 308 8.66 -6.89 5.64
N VAL A 309 9.38 -5.92 5.07
CA VAL A 309 10.68 -5.50 5.56
C VAL A 309 10.59 -4.07 6.08
N ASP A 310 10.62 -3.92 7.39
CA ASP A 310 10.60 -2.61 8.03
C ASP A 310 12.02 -2.06 8.15
N LEU A 311 12.27 -0.89 7.57
CA LEU A 311 13.54 -0.19 7.73
C LEU A 311 13.46 0.76 8.93
N ASP A 312 14.53 0.83 9.72
CA ASP A 312 14.61 1.65 10.93
C ASP A 312 14.24 3.12 10.68
N ARG A 313 14.80 3.74 9.64
CA ARG A 313 14.53 5.14 9.30
C ARG A 313 13.13 5.39 8.76
N ASP A 314 12.52 4.42 8.12
CA ASP A 314 11.12 4.48 7.69
C ASP A 314 10.19 4.31 8.90
N THR A 315 10.51 3.39 9.82
CA THR A 315 9.69 3.03 10.96
C THR A 315 9.77 4.06 12.09
N PHE A 316 11.00 4.45 12.48
CA PHE A 316 11.22 5.37 13.61
C PHE A 316 11.27 6.84 13.17
N GLY A 317 11.34 7.09 11.88
CA GLY A 317 11.65 8.42 11.34
C GLY A 317 13.13 8.79 11.55
N TRP A 318 13.50 9.92 11.01
CA TRP A 318 14.85 10.46 11.14
C TRP A 318 14.83 11.97 11.31
N ARG A 319 15.63 12.48 12.25
CA ARG A 319 15.83 13.92 12.46
C ARG A 319 17.29 14.29 12.22
N PRO A 320 17.58 15.29 11.35
CA PRO A 320 18.95 15.70 11.11
C PRO A 320 19.57 16.30 12.38
N PRO A 321 20.87 16.08 12.63
CA PRO A 321 21.63 16.86 13.59
C PRO A 321 21.49 18.35 13.29
N LYS A 322 21.45 19.18 14.32
CA LYS A 322 21.28 20.63 14.19
C LYS A 322 22.35 21.25 13.27
N GLY A 323 21.90 21.92 12.22
CA GLY A 323 22.78 22.57 11.24
C GLY A 323 23.39 21.62 10.22
N MET A 324 22.88 20.39 10.10
CA MET A 324 23.34 19.46 9.07
C MET A 324 23.02 20.00 7.67
N LEU A 325 23.99 19.88 6.78
CA LEU A 325 23.83 20.22 5.37
C LEU A 325 23.60 18.95 4.53
N ASP A 326 22.82 19.06 3.47
CA ASP A 326 22.71 18.03 2.45
C ASP A 326 24.01 17.92 1.61
N ASP A 327 24.06 17.01 0.66
CA ASP A 327 25.25 16.83 -0.18
C ASP A 327 25.45 17.99 -1.18
N ALA A 328 24.45 18.82 -1.41
CA ALA A 328 24.51 20.04 -2.20
C ALA A 328 24.85 21.29 -1.36
N GLY A 329 25.07 21.13 -0.04
CA GLY A 329 25.43 22.20 0.89
C GLY A 329 24.25 23.03 1.40
N HIS A 330 23.00 22.55 1.24
CA HIS A 330 21.84 23.23 1.76
C HIS A 330 21.53 22.76 3.19
N PRO A 331 21.17 23.69 4.10
CA PRO A 331 20.75 23.31 5.45
C PRO A 331 19.45 22.49 5.38
N ILE A 332 19.47 21.31 6.01
CA ILE A 332 18.32 20.44 6.13
C ILE A 332 17.39 21.00 7.20
N GLU A 333 16.09 21.03 6.92
CA GLU A 333 15.08 21.51 7.86
C GLU A 333 15.08 20.63 9.12
N ASP A 334 15.17 21.26 10.30
CA ASP A 334 15.18 20.59 11.61
C ASP A 334 13.76 20.13 11.98
N ARG A 335 13.38 18.96 11.46
CA ARG A 335 12.13 18.25 11.75
C ARG A 335 12.32 16.74 11.65
N ILE A 336 11.36 15.99 12.13
CA ILE A 336 11.34 14.53 11.93
C ILE A 336 10.87 14.24 10.50
N TYR A 337 11.65 13.46 9.77
CA TYR A 337 11.32 12.92 8.46
C TYR A 337 10.77 11.49 8.64
N THR A 338 9.55 11.26 8.20
CA THR A 338 8.83 9.98 8.33
C THR A 338 8.94 9.13 7.06
N ALA A 339 8.40 7.92 7.06
CA ALA A 339 8.29 7.07 5.87
C ALA A 339 7.68 7.79 4.65
N ALA A 340 6.73 8.72 4.89
CA ALA A 340 6.10 9.50 3.84
C ALA A 340 7.02 10.55 3.21
N ASP A 341 8.08 10.97 3.92
CA ASP A 341 9.08 11.91 3.44
C ASP A 341 10.19 11.23 2.63
N MET A 342 10.45 9.94 2.90
CA MET A 342 11.52 9.18 2.24
C MET A 342 11.29 9.11 0.73
N ASN A 343 12.34 9.41 -0.02
CA ASN A 343 12.37 9.54 -1.48
C ASN A 343 11.55 10.70 -2.07
N ARG A 344 10.77 11.43 -1.24
CA ARG A 344 9.99 12.63 -1.65
C ARG A 344 10.66 13.93 -1.23
N ASN A 345 10.88 14.11 0.08
CA ASN A 345 11.48 15.31 0.67
C ASN A 345 12.90 15.06 1.17
N LEU A 346 13.24 13.81 1.48
CA LEU A 346 14.55 13.35 1.92
C LEU A 346 14.96 12.09 1.15
N VAL A 347 16.16 12.11 0.58
CA VAL A 347 16.80 10.95 -0.07
C VAL A 347 17.97 10.51 0.79
N LEU A 348 17.94 9.25 1.23
CA LEU A 348 19.03 8.57 1.91
C LEU A 348 19.62 7.52 0.96
N GLY A 349 20.80 7.78 0.39
CA GLY A 349 21.41 6.88 -0.59
C GLY A 349 21.74 5.50 -0.03
N LEU A 350 22.08 5.41 1.27
CA LEU A 350 22.25 4.11 1.93
C LEU A 350 20.95 3.32 2.06
N ARG A 351 19.80 4.01 2.16
CA ARG A 351 18.48 3.32 2.17
C ARG A 351 18.24 2.58 0.86
N ASP A 352 18.47 3.25 -0.28
CA ASP A 352 18.26 2.63 -1.60
C ASP A 352 19.19 1.40 -1.78
N ARG A 353 20.42 1.44 -1.23
CA ARG A 353 21.36 0.29 -1.23
C ARG A 353 20.84 -0.86 -0.36
N VAL A 354 20.38 -0.59 0.88
CA VAL A 354 19.84 -1.63 1.75
C VAL A 354 18.64 -2.31 1.10
N VAL A 355 17.72 -1.56 0.48
CA VAL A 355 16.60 -2.13 -0.26
C VAL A 355 17.10 -3.02 -1.40
N ALA A 356 18.06 -2.54 -2.21
CA ALA A 356 18.65 -3.31 -3.31
C ALA A 356 19.34 -4.60 -2.83
N ASP A 357 20.07 -4.53 -1.71
CA ASP A 357 20.73 -5.69 -1.11
C ASP A 357 19.71 -6.72 -0.61
N LYS A 358 18.60 -6.29 0.00
CA LYS A 358 17.54 -7.19 0.47
C LYS A 358 16.78 -7.84 -0.68
N ILE A 359 16.49 -7.12 -1.76
CA ILE A 359 15.93 -7.69 -3.00
C ILE A 359 16.89 -8.75 -3.57
N THR A 360 18.17 -8.41 -3.64
CA THR A 360 19.22 -9.32 -4.16
C THR A 360 19.40 -10.55 -3.26
N GLN A 361 19.35 -10.37 -1.93
CA GLN A 361 19.40 -11.48 -0.96
C GLN A 361 18.23 -12.43 -1.18
N TYR A 362 17.00 -11.89 -1.31
CA TYR A 362 15.80 -12.68 -1.59
C TYR A 362 15.95 -13.49 -2.89
N LEU A 363 16.39 -12.85 -3.97
CA LEU A 363 16.60 -13.53 -5.26
C LEU A 363 17.71 -14.58 -5.20
N LYS A 364 18.81 -14.34 -4.47
CA LYS A 364 19.88 -15.33 -4.26
C LYS A 364 19.41 -16.54 -3.48
N GLY A 365 18.55 -16.36 -2.49
CA GLY A 365 18.01 -17.45 -1.68
C GLY A 365 16.85 -18.19 -2.33
N THR A 366 16.28 -17.66 -3.43
CA THR A 366 15.15 -18.29 -4.14
C THR A 366 15.49 -18.61 -5.61
N ASP A 367 15.32 -17.65 -6.50
CA ASP A 367 15.61 -17.80 -7.94
C ASP A 367 16.14 -16.46 -8.51
N ARG A 368 17.43 -16.43 -8.86
CA ARG A 368 18.07 -15.22 -9.42
C ARG A 368 17.55 -14.82 -10.81
N ASN A 369 16.83 -15.68 -11.48
CA ASN A 369 16.19 -15.41 -12.78
C ASN A 369 14.69 -15.13 -12.64
N ALA A 370 14.15 -15.03 -11.41
CA ALA A 370 12.75 -14.69 -11.18
C ALA A 370 12.46 -13.28 -11.70
N LYS A 371 11.61 -13.18 -12.72
CA LYS A 371 11.14 -11.87 -13.23
C LYS A 371 10.56 -11.06 -12.07
N THR A 372 11.11 -9.87 -11.88
CA THR A 372 10.87 -8.99 -10.73
C THR A 372 10.46 -7.60 -11.19
N ILE A 373 9.42 -7.03 -10.58
CA ILE A 373 9.04 -5.62 -10.80
C ILE A 373 9.27 -4.87 -9.48
N VAL A 374 10.08 -3.80 -9.54
CA VAL A 374 10.36 -2.92 -8.40
C VAL A 374 9.67 -1.59 -8.60
N PHE A 375 8.67 -1.30 -7.75
CA PHE A 375 7.93 -0.05 -7.78
C PHE A 375 8.56 1.00 -6.88
N CYS A 376 8.96 2.12 -7.48
CA CYS A 376 9.64 3.27 -6.86
C CYS A 376 8.73 4.49 -6.79
N GLU A 377 9.01 5.44 -5.88
CA GLU A 377 8.19 6.63 -5.63
C GLU A 377 8.06 7.53 -6.88
N ASP A 378 9.20 7.77 -7.54
CA ASP A 378 9.31 8.63 -8.73
C ASP A 378 10.38 8.10 -9.71
N ILE A 379 10.60 8.81 -10.81
CA ILE A 379 11.57 8.45 -11.85
C ILE A 379 13.01 8.53 -11.32
N ASP A 380 13.31 9.56 -10.52
CA ASP A 380 14.65 9.75 -9.93
C ASP A 380 14.98 8.60 -8.96
N HIS A 381 13.99 8.18 -8.16
CA HIS A 381 14.13 7.02 -7.28
C HIS A 381 14.33 5.74 -8.10
N ALA A 382 13.58 5.54 -9.19
CA ALA A 382 13.76 4.37 -10.07
C ALA A 382 15.17 4.34 -10.69
N GLN A 383 15.72 5.49 -11.05
CA GLN A 383 17.09 5.59 -11.56
C GLN A 383 18.13 5.19 -10.49
N ARG A 384 18.04 5.73 -9.28
CA ARG A 384 18.95 5.40 -8.17
C ARG A 384 18.85 3.93 -7.79
N MET A 385 17.64 3.38 -7.70
CA MET A 385 17.38 1.98 -7.41
C MET A 385 17.95 1.06 -8.49
N THR A 386 17.86 1.43 -9.77
CA THR A 386 18.48 0.69 -10.88
C THR A 386 20.00 0.58 -10.71
N VAL A 387 20.66 1.69 -10.34
CA VAL A 387 22.11 1.70 -10.08
C VAL A 387 22.44 0.84 -8.86
N ALA A 388 21.70 0.97 -7.76
CA ALA A 388 21.92 0.18 -6.54
C ALA A 388 21.74 -1.33 -6.80
N LEU A 389 20.72 -1.72 -7.54
CA LEU A 389 20.48 -3.13 -7.90
C LEU A 389 21.53 -3.69 -8.86
N ALA A 390 21.99 -2.87 -9.82
CA ALA A 390 23.09 -3.29 -10.72
C ALA A 390 24.40 -3.48 -9.95
N GLU A 391 24.68 -2.63 -8.95
CA GLU A 391 25.86 -2.76 -8.08
C GLU A 391 25.76 -4.02 -7.19
N ALA A 392 24.59 -4.27 -6.56
CA ALA A 392 24.35 -5.46 -5.75
C ALA A 392 24.42 -6.78 -6.54
N ASN A 393 24.13 -6.72 -7.85
CA ASN A 393 24.16 -7.86 -8.77
C ASN A 393 25.29 -7.74 -9.82
N LYS A 394 26.40 -7.05 -9.50
CA LYS A 394 27.53 -6.83 -10.42
C LYS A 394 28.12 -8.10 -11.03
N ASP A 395 28.06 -9.22 -10.32
CA ASP A 395 28.47 -10.55 -10.76
C ASP A 395 27.71 -11.02 -12.01
N ILE A 396 26.41 -10.79 -12.08
CA ILE A 396 25.57 -11.11 -13.26
C ILE A 396 25.61 -9.95 -14.28
N CYS A 397 25.48 -8.71 -13.83
CA CYS A 397 25.43 -7.54 -14.71
C CYS A 397 26.70 -7.39 -15.55
N ALA A 398 27.84 -7.93 -15.10
CA ALA A 398 29.08 -7.94 -15.87
C ALA A 398 28.97 -8.74 -17.18
N THR A 399 28.11 -9.76 -17.24
CA THR A 399 27.90 -10.63 -18.42
C THR A 399 26.56 -10.39 -19.09
N ARG A 400 25.54 -9.93 -18.32
CA ARG A 400 24.17 -9.67 -18.75
C ARG A 400 23.80 -8.22 -18.44
N SER A 401 24.17 -7.31 -19.33
CA SER A 401 24.00 -5.85 -19.13
C SER A 401 22.52 -5.42 -19.00
N LYS A 402 21.58 -6.23 -19.46
CA LYS A 402 20.14 -5.98 -19.40
C LYS A 402 19.46 -6.69 -18.22
N TYR A 403 20.21 -7.34 -17.33
CA TYR A 403 19.65 -8.05 -16.18
C TYR A 403 18.79 -7.12 -15.29
N VAL A 404 19.23 -5.89 -15.03
CA VAL A 404 18.50 -4.83 -14.35
C VAL A 404 18.23 -3.70 -15.33
N MET A 405 16.97 -3.33 -15.54
CA MET A 405 16.59 -2.27 -16.47
C MET A 405 15.59 -1.29 -15.81
N GLN A 406 15.84 0.01 -16.00
CA GLN A 406 14.85 1.04 -15.68
C GLN A 406 13.80 1.10 -16.79
N ILE A 407 12.54 0.82 -16.46
CA ILE A 407 11.40 0.86 -17.40
C ILE A 407 10.42 1.93 -16.91
N THR A 408 10.64 3.17 -17.36
CA THR A 408 9.87 4.36 -16.99
C THR A 408 9.39 5.13 -18.23
N GLY A 409 8.41 6.01 -18.04
CA GLY A 409 7.78 6.73 -19.15
C GLY A 409 8.70 7.68 -19.94
N ASP A 410 9.80 8.12 -19.37
CA ASP A 410 10.82 9.01 -19.94
C ASP A 410 12.00 8.25 -20.60
N ASN A 411 12.18 6.96 -20.28
CA ASN A 411 13.28 6.15 -20.77
C ASN A 411 12.87 5.36 -22.02
N GLU A 412 13.25 5.85 -23.20
CA GLU A 412 12.93 5.21 -24.48
C GLU A 412 13.60 3.83 -24.65
N VAL A 413 14.81 3.63 -24.09
CA VAL A 413 15.51 2.34 -24.12
C VAL A 413 14.75 1.33 -23.27
N GLY A 414 14.37 1.73 -22.05
CA GLY A 414 13.61 0.86 -21.15
C GLY A 414 12.23 0.51 -21.70
N LYS A 415 11.56 1.44 -22.39
CA LYS A 415 10.27 1.15 -23.02
C LYS A 415 10.36 0.04 -24.09
N ARG A 416 11.44 0.00 -24.86
CA ARG A 416 11.67 -1.07 -25.86
C ARG A 416 11.94 -2.43 -25.21
N GLU A 417 12.53 -2.44 -24.01
CA GLU A 417 12.77 -3.68 -23.26
C GLU A 417 11.53 -4.17 -22.50
N LEU A 418 10.43 -3.41 -22.49
CA LEU A 418 9.18 -3.83 -21.86
C LEU A 418 8.61 -5.09 -22.53
N ASP A 419 8.67 -5.18 -23.85
CA ASP A 419 8.19 -6.34 -24.61
C ASP A 419 9.03 -7.59 -24.28
N ASN A 420 10.37 -7.44 -24.18
CA ASN A 420 11.26 -8.51 -23.74
C ASN A 420 11.01 -8.93 -22.28
N PHE A 421 10.64 -7.99 -21.39
CA PHE A 421 10.28 -8.31 -20.01
C PHE A 421 8.96 -9.09 -19.91
N ILE A 422 7.99 -8.78 -20.78
CA ILE A 422 6.69 -9.45 -20.84
C ILE A 422 6.80 -10.84 -21.47
N ASP A 423 7.68 -10.99 -22.46
CA ASP A 423 7.89 -12.26 -23.16
C ASP A 423 8.39 -13.34 -22.19
N PRO A 424 7.62 -14.46 -22.03
CA PRO A 424 8.01 -15.56 -21.17
C PRO A 424 9.33 -16.23 -21.56
N ASP A 425 9.66 -16.26 -22.85
CA ASP A 425 10.84 -16.94 -23.39
C ASP A 425 12.10 -16.07 -23.36
N SER A 426 11.95 -14.77 -23.11
CA SER A 426 13.08 -13.84 -23.01
C SER A 426 13.78 -13.94 -21.65
N ALA A 427 15.10 -14.17 -21.67
CA ALA A 427 15.92 -14.27 -20.45
C ALA A 427 16.12 -12.92 -19.75
N ASP A 428 16.13 -11.79 -20.46
CA ASP A 428 16.38 -10.45 -19.98
C ASP A 428 15.30 -9.47 -20.48
N PRO A 429 14.96 -8.41 -19.71
CA PRO A 429 15.38 -8.11 -18.33
C PRO A 429 14.79 -9.06 -17.30
N VAL A 430 15.52 -9.29 -16.19
CA VAL A 430 15.01 -10.02 -15.03
C VAL A 430 14.40 -9.06 -14.03
N ILE A 431 15.08 -7.94 -13.73
CA ILE A 431 14.61 -6.94 -12.79
C ILE A 431 14.21 -5.68 -13.56
N ALA A 432 12.92 -5.38 -13.56
CA ALA A 432 12.35 -4.14 -14.11
C ALA A 432 12.09 -3.12 -13.00
N VAL A 433 12.79 -2.00 -13.01
CA VAL A 433 12.63 -0.92 -12.04
C VAL A 433 11.74 0.17 -12.65
N THR A 434 10.65 0.48 -11.98
CA THR A 434 9.62 1.40 -12.52
C THR A 434 9.05 2.34 -11.46
N SER A 435 8.38 3.40 -11.89
CA SER A 435 7.56 4.23 -11.00
C SER A 435 6.07 4.01 -11.22
N LYS A 436 5.54 4.42 -12.37
CA LYS A 436 4.10 4.34 -12.68
C LYS A 436 3.79 3.54 -13.94
N LEU A 437 4.77 3.38 -14.86
CA LEU A 437 4.51 2.84 -16.19
C LEU A 437 3.94 1.41 -16.13
N MET A 438 4.50 0.56 -15.27
CA MET A 438 4.12 -0.86 -15.18
C MET A 438 2.97 -1.13 -14.19
N SER A 439 2.43 -0.12 -13.51
CA SER A 439 1.31 -0.33 -12.59
C SER A 439 0.04 -0.81 -13.28
N THR A 440 -0.13 -0.50 -14.57
CA THR A 440 -1.30 -0.92 -15.38
C THR A 440 -0.92 -1.32 -16.78
N GLY A 441 -1.71 -2.19 -17.39
CA GLY A 441 -1.58 -2.57 -18.80
C GLY A 441 -0.45 -3.52 -19.16
N VAL A 442 0.39 -3.90 -18.21
CA VAL A 442 1.50 -4.84 -18.43
C VAL A 442 1.05 -6.26 -18.06
N ASP A 443 1.13 -7.18 -19.00
CA ASP A 443 0.80 -8.60 -18.78
C ASP A 443 2.06 -9.45 -18.58
N ALA A 444 2.77 -9.25 -17.47
CA ALA A 444 3.97 -9.99 -17.13
C ALA A 444 3.61 -11.36 -16.51
N GLN A 445 3.36 -12.36 -17.35
CA GLN A 445 2.88 -13.68 -16.93
C GLN A 445 3.89 -14.42 -16.03
N THR A 446 5.18 -14.21 -16.23
CA THR A 446 6.27 -14.86 -15.49
C THR A 446 6.78 -14.06 -14.29
N CYS A 447 6.17 -12.90 -13.95
CA CYS A 447 6.58 -12.10 -12.80
C CYS A 447 6.35 -12.84 -11.48
N LYS A 448 7.44 -13.25 -10.80
CA LYS A 448 7.42 -14.00 -9.54
C LYS A 448 7.62 -13.12 -8.30
N LEU A 449 8.19 -11.92 -8.44
CA LEU A 449 8.43 -11.00 -7.34
C LEU A 449 7.93 -9.59 -7.67
N VAL A 450 7.11 -9.04 -6.79
CA VAL A 450 6.63 -7.65 -6.84
C VAL A 450 7.16 -6.93 -5.62
N VAL A 451 7.97 -5.88 -5.82
CA VAL A 451 8.59 -5.11 -4.75
C VAL A 451 7.89 -3.76 -4.60
N LEU A 452 7.47 -3.45 -3.39
CA LEU A 452 6.80 -2.20 -3.03
C LEU A 452 7.75 -1.30 -2.24
N ASP A 453 8.44 -0.39 -2.95
CA ASP A 453 9.23 0.70 -2.33
C ASP A 453 8.67 2.06 -2.74
N GLN A 454 7.35 2.17 -2.72
CA GLN A 454 6.56 3.33 -3.08
C GLN A 454 5.47 3.56 -2.03
N ASN A 455 5.25 4.82 -1.65
CA ASN A 455 4.10 5.18 -0.81
C ASN A 455 2.80 5.08 -1.63
N ILE A 456 2.09 3.98 -1.45
CA ILE A 456 0.80 3.75 -2.11
C ILE A 456 -0.28 4.53 -1.37
N LYS A 457 -1.08 5.32 -2.11
CA LYS A 457 -2.08 6.23 -1.51
C LYS A 457 -3.54 5.77 -1.71
N SER A 458 -3.74 4.72 -2.50
CA SER A 458 -5.10 4.25 -2.78
C SER A 458 -5.15 2.74 -2.93
N MET A 459 -6.24 2.15 -2.48
CA MET A 459 -6.59 0.73 -2.67
C MET A 459 -6.51 0.33 -4.15
N THR A 460 -7.01 1.17 -5.02
CA THR A 460 -6.99 0.94 -6.46
C THR A 460 -5.57 0.76 -7.02
N LEU A 461 -4.64 1.67 -6.67
CA LEU A 461 -3.25 1.55 -7.10
C LEU A 461 -2.59 0.29 -6.53
N PHE A 462 -2.86 -0.01 -5.26
CA PHE A 462 -2.39 -1.25 -4.63
C PHE A 462 -2.84 -2.49 -5.40
N LYS A 463 -4.16 -2.63 -5.64
CA LYS A 463 -4.72 -3.78 -6.39
C LYS A 463 -4.20 -3.88 -7.83
N GLN A 464 -3.88 -2.76 -8.47
CA GLN A 464 -3.27 -2.76 -9.79
C GLN A 464 -1.82 -3.25 -9.79
N ILE A 465 -1.05 -2.85 -8.78
CA ILE A 465 0.35 -3.25 -8.61
C ILE A 465 0.44 -4.74 -8.30
N ILE A 466 -0.29 -5.24 -7.29
CA ILE A 466 -0.28 -6.67 -6.97
C ILE A 466 -0.80 -7.53 -8.12
N GLY A 467 -1.75 -6.97 -8.89
CA GLY A 467 -2.26 -7.60 -10.09
C GLY A 467 -1.22 -7.91 -11.17
N ARG A 468 0.00 -7.36 -11.09
CA ARG A 468 1.11 -7.72 -11.98
C ARG A 468 1.67 -9.12 -11.68
N GLY A 469 1.56 -9.56 -10.43
CA GLY A 469 1.98 -10.89 -10.00
C GLY A 469 0.93 -11.99 -10.16
N THR A 470 -0.34 -11.66 -10.37
CA THR A 470 -1.46 -12.62 -10.24
C THR A 470 -1.60 -13.64 -11.36
N ARG A 471 -0.83 -13.54 -12.45
CA ARG A 471 -0.89 -14.53 -13.55
C ARG A 471 -0.28 -15.86 -13.12
N LEU A 472 -0.93 -16.96 -13.47
CA LEU A 472 -0.35 -18.30 -13.44
C LEU A 472 0.42 -18.54 -14.75
N ASN A 473 1.57 -19.19 -14.66
CA ASN A 473 2.31 -19.69 -15.80
C ASN A 473 3.08 -20.94 -15.39
N GLU A 474 2.41 -22.09 -15.41
CA GLU A 474 2.94 -23.37 -14.96
C GLU A 474 4.09 -23.86 -15.87
N GLU A 475 4.03 -23.58 -17.16
CA GLU A 475 5.08 -23.94 -18.14
C GLU A 475 6.42 -23.30 -17.79
N HIS A 476 6.41 -22.09 -17.19
CA HIS A 476 7.61 -21.40 -16.70
C HIS A 476 7.76 -21.51 -15.16
N GLY A 477 7.12 -22.50 -14.53
CA GLY A 477 7.24 -22.80 -13.11
C GLY A 477 6.74 -21.69 -12.19
N LYS A 478 5.71 -20.92 -12.61
CA LYS A 478 5.08 -19.90 -11.79
C LYS A 478 3.71 -20.34 -11.28
N GLN A 479 3.69 -20.83 -10.04
CA GLN A 479 2.49 -21.26 -9.33
C GLN A 479 2.01 -20.22 -8.27
N PHE A 480 2.91 -19.36 -7.81
CA PHE A 480 2.64 -18.28 -6.86
C PHE A 480 3.55 -17.08 -7.14
N PHE A 481 3.31 -15.97 -6.49
CA PHE A 481 4.25 -14.85 -6.49
C PHE A 481 4.46 -14.33 -5.07
N THR A 482 5.52 -13.54 -4.88
CA THR A 482 5.82 -12.91 -3.60
C THR A 482 5.74 -11.40 -3.72
N ILE A 483 5.20 -10.76 -2.69
CA ILE A 483 5.22 -9.31 -2.50
C ILE A 483 6.27 -9.02 -1.44
N LEU A 484 7.31 -8.26 -1.82
CA LEU A 484 8.31 -7.74 -0.90
C LEU A 484 7.97 -6.29 -0.60
N ASP A 485 7.53 -6.01 0.62
CA ASP A 485 6.89 -4.74 0.99
C ASP A 485 7.76 -3.96 1.99
N PHE A 486 8.32 -2.82 1.53
CA PHE A 486 9.12 -1.89 2.34
C PHE A 486 8.30 -0.70 2.88
N LYS A 487 7.01 -0.61 2.53
CA LYS A 487 6.15 0.56 2.84
C LYS A 487 4.86 0.19 3.56
N ARG A 488 4.73 -1.04 4.03
CA ARG A 488 3.54 -1.58 4.71
C ARG A 488 2.24 -1.44 3.91
N ALA A 489 2.35 -1.36 2.59
CA ALA A 489 1.17 -1.24 1.73
C ALA A 489 0.25 -2.47 1.85
N THR A 490 0.81 -3.66 2.03
CA THR A 490 0.07 -4.91 2.25
C THR A 490 -0.70 -4.97 3.57
N GLU A 491 -0.38 -4.10 4.52
CA GLU A 491 -1.11 -3.96 5.79
C GLU A 491 -2.19 -2.89 5.68
N LEU A 492 -1.85 -1.74 5.06
CA LEU A 492 -2.75 -0.60 4.93
C LEU A 492 -3.94 -0.88 4.00
N PHE A 493 -3.74 -1.69 2.97
CA PHE A 493 -4.71 -1.93 1.91
C PHE A 493 -5.18 -3.39 1.82
N ALA A 494 -5.05 -4.16 2.91
CA ALA A 494 -5.58 -5.53 2.96
C ALA A 494 -7.12 -5.52 2.88
N ASP A 495 -7.64 -6.19 1.88
CA ASP A 495 -9.08 -6.40 1.68
C ASP A 495 -9.33 -7.91 1.55
N LYS A 496 -9.57 -8.57 2.69
CA LYS A 496 -9.69 -10.04 2.76
C LYS A 496 -10.85 -10.59 1.93
N ASP A 497 -11.89 -9.80 1.73
CA ASP A 497 -13.09 -10.23 1.00
C ASP A 497 -12.85 -10.17 -0.52
N PHE A 498 -12.06 -9.21 -0.99
CA PHE A 498 -11.76 -9.05 -2.40
C PHE A 498 -10.42 -9.68 -2.81
N ASP A 499 -9.33 -9.40 -2.06
CA ASP A 499 -7.98 -9.85 -2.42
C ASP A 499 -7.65 -11.25 -1.89
N GLY A 500 -8.41 -11.75 -0.90
CA GLY A 500 -8.13 -12.97 -0.17
C GLY A 500 -7.00 -12.80 0.85
N GLU A 501 -6.67 -13.86 1.54
CA GLU A 501 -5.54 -13.88 2.47
C GLU A 501 -4.27 -14.38 1.76
N PRO A 502 -3.09 -13.79 2.07
CA PRO A 502 -1.83 -14.34 1.58
C PRO A 502 -1.58 -15.74 2.16
N VAL A 503 -0.98 -16.62 1.37
CA VAL A 503 -0.64 -17.98 1.81
C VAL A 503 0.37 -17.95 2.97
N GLN A 504 1.23 -16.95 3.00
CA GLN A 504 2.24 -16.74 4.03
C GLN A 504 2.53 -15.26 4.21
N ILE A 505 2.65 -14.82 5.47
CA ILE A 505 3.20 -13.50 5.83
C ILE A 505 4.46 -13.74 6.66
N TYR A 506 5.58 -13.19 6.21
CA TYR A 506 6.85 -13.23 6.90
C TYR A 506 7.38 -11.82 7.15
N GLN A 507 7.92 -11.59 8.35
CA GLN A 507 8.43 -10.29 8.76
C GLN A 507 9.80 -10.50 9.42
N PRO A 508 10.90 -10.37 8.65
CA PRO A 508 12.25 -10.45 9.20
C PRO A 508 12.51 -9.28 10.15
N THR A 509 13.27 -9.54 11.21
CA THR A 509 13.69 -8.55 12.22
C THR A 509 15.21 -8.53 12.33
N GLY A 510 15.81 -7.37 12.53
CA GLY A 510 17.24 -7.23 12.76
C GLY A 510 18.11 -7.88 11.67
N ASP A 511 18.84 -8.91 12.02
CA ASP A 511 19.79 -9.60 11.15
C ASP A 511 19.17 -10.82 10.42
N ASP A 512 17.87 -11.05 10.57
CA ASP A 512 17.16 -12.17 9.92
C ASP A 512 17.32 -12.13 8.40
N ASP A 513 17.33 -13.32 7.79
CA ASP A 513 17.25 -13.43 6.34
C ASP A 513 15.87 -12.98 5.85
N VAL A 514 15.81 -12.31 4.73
CA VAL A 514 14.55 -11.94 4.07
C VAL A 514 13.86 -13.11 3.38
N VAL A 515 14.54 -14.25 3.25
CA VAL A 515 13.96 -15.48 2.73
C VAL A 515 13.23 -16.19 3.87
N PRO A 516 11.91 -16.45 3.74
CA PRO A 516 11.19 -17.18 4.77
C PRO A 516 11.79 -18.57 4.99
N PRO A 517 11.95 -19.03 6.24
CA PRO A 517 12.44 -20.39 6.51
C PRO A 517 11.49 -21.43 5.93
N THR A 518 12.04 -22.56 5.47
CA THR A 518 11.21 -23.68 5.01
C THR A 518 10.52 -24.38 6.19
N PRO A 519 9.35 -25.03 5.99
CA PRO A 519 8.67 -25.73 7.08
C PRO A 519 9.52 -26.82 7.76
N GLU A 520 10.55 -27.33 7.10
CA GLU A 520 11.50 -28.33 7.65
C GLU A 520 12.52 -27.68 8.61
N GLU A 521 12.87 -26.40 8.40
CA GLU A 521 13.81 -25.67 9.25
C GLU A 521 13.19 -25.20 10.56
N THR A 522 11.86 -25.01 10.60
CA THR A 522 11.11 -24.62 11.80
C THR A 522 10.93 -25.76 12.81
N GLN A 523 11.13 -27.03 12.42
CA GLN A 523 11.03 -28.17 13.34
C GLN A 523 12.32 -28.47 14.12
N GLY A 524 13.43 -27.80 13.81
CA GLY A 524 14.75 -28.04 14.43
C GLY A 524 15.12 -27.12 15.61
N GLY A 525 14.28 -26.17 16.02
CA GLY A 525 14.63 -25.08 16.92
C GLY A 525 13.79 -24.88 18.19
N GLU A 526 12.85 -25.76 18.53
CA GLU A 526 12.07 -25.65 19.77
C GLU A 526 11.97 -26.97 20.53
N GLU A 527 13.02 -27.33 21.27
CA GLU A 527 12.88 -28.09 22.51
C GLU A 527 12.69 -27.08 23.65
N GLY A 528 11.45 -26.88 24.08
CA GLY A 528 11.18 -26.25 25.37
C GLY A 528 10.00 -25.29 25.44
N ALA A 529 8.78 -25.77 25.27
CA ALA A 529 7.59 -25.30 26.01
C ALA A 529 6.41 -26.22 25.69
N SER A 530 6.20 -27.23 26.51
CA SER A 530 4.99 -28.03 26.54
C SER A 530 3.79 -27.16 26.97
N MET A 531 2.82 -26.99 26.11
CA MET A 531 1.45 -26.72 26.52
C MET A 531 0.55 -27.83 25.95
N ASP A 532 0.14 -28.67 26.88
CA ASP A 532 -0.94 -29.63 26.78
C ASP A 532 -2.24 -28.92 26.38
N GLY A 533 -2.88 -29.38 25.34
CA GLY A 533 -4.15 -28.85 24.87
C GLY A 533 -4.79 -29.79 23.84
N THR A 534 -5.45 -30.81 24.36
CA THR A 534 -6.31 -31.82 23.75
C THR A 534 -7.06 -31.33 22.50
N ALA A 535 -6.87 -32.09 21.45
CA ALA A 535 -7.73 -32.11 20.27
C ALA A 535 -9.15 -32.58 20.64
N THR A 536 -10.17 -31.84 20.25
CA THR A 536 -11.53 -32.30 20.10
C THR A 536 -12.09 -31.91 18.74
N ASP A 537 -12.61 -32.93 18.08
CA ASP A 537 -13.34 -32.90 16.82
C ASP A 537 -14.49 -31.89 16.76
N GLY A 538 -14.67 -31.38 15.56
CA GLY A 538 -15.92 -31.15 14.86
C GLY A 538 -17.01 -30.37 15.58
N ALA A 539 -17.32 -29.16 15.11
CA ALA A 539 -18.70 -28.66 14.98
C ALA A 539 -18.78 -27.39 14.12
N THR A 540 -19.52 -27.53 13.07
CA THR A 540 -20.25 -26.53 12.28
C THR A 540 -20.90 -25.46 13.14
N TRP A 541 -20.67 -24.18 12.88
CA TRP A 541 -21.53 -23.10 13.32
C TRP A 541 -21.70 -22.06 12.21
N LEU A 542 -22.94 -21.95 11.74
CA LEU A 542 -23.47 -20.81 11.01
C LEU A 542 -23.84 -19.72 12.03
N PRO A 543 -23.64 -18.45 11.77
CA PRO A 543 -24.30 -17.41 12.53
C PRO A 543 -25.60 -16.97 11.85
N GLU A 544 -26.65 -17.02 12.65
CA GLU A 544 -27.96 -16.42 12.36
C GLU A 544 -27.87 -14.90 12.21
N SER A 545 -28.67 -14.43 11.27
CA SER A 545 -29.02 -13.02 11.06
C SER A 545 -29.81 -12.46 12.23
N THR A 546 -29.38 -11.37 12.82
CA THR A 546 -30.23 -10.47 13.61
C THR A 546 -30.19 -9.06 13.03
N GLN A 547 -31.37 -8.66 12.57
CA GLN A 547 -31.71 -7.26 12.29
C GLN A 547 -31.70 -6.46 13.60
N GLY A 548 -31.09 -5.30 13.57
CA GLY A 548 -31.14 -4.32 14.65
C GLY A 548 -30.99 -2.90 14.12
N THR A 549 -32.08 -2.23 14.14
CA THR A 549 -32.39 -0.84 13.81
C THR A 549 -31.48 0.21 14.47
N GLY A 550 -31.17 1.21 13.69
CA GLY A 550 -30.83 2.60 13.80
C GLY A 550 -30.45 3.26 15.14
N SER A 551 -29.49 4.12 15.08
CA SER A 551 -29.65 5.56 15.40
C SER A 551 -28.34 6.33 15.15
N GLU A 552 -28.56 7.53 14.73
CA GLU A 552 -27.64 8.61 14.35
C GLU A 552 -26.72 9.03 15.51
N ASP A 553 -25.53 9.41 15.17
CA ASP A 553 -24.74 10.58 15.58
C ASP A 553 -23.24 10.25 15.62
N ALA A 554 -22.52 10.72 14.62
CA ALA A 554 -21.06 10.83 14.66
C ALA A 554 -20.63 12.25 14.27
N PRO A 555 -19.71 12.89 14.99
CA PRO A 555 -19.26 14.23 14.66
C PRO A 555 -18.23 14.20 13.51
N ILE A 556 -18.51 15.06 12.56
CA ILE A 556 -17.73 15.42 11.39
C ILE A 556 -16.42 16.09 11.82
N PHE A 557 -15.27 15.54 11.46
CA PHE A 557 -14.02 16.29 11.37
C PHE A 557 -13.64 16.46 9.90
N GLY A 558 -14.06 17.60 9.35
CA GLY A 558 -13.60 18.06 8.05
C GLY A 558 -12.20 18.66 8.17
N GLY A 559 -11.24 18.02 7.50
CA GLY A 559 -9.93 18.57 7.21
C GLY A 559 -9.70 18.59 5.70
N THR A 560 -10.07 19.69 5.06
CA THR A 560 -9.78 19.94 3.66
C THR A 560 -8.29 20.25 3.49
N THR A 561 -7.49 19.29 3.04
CA THR A 561 -6.21 19.57 2.42
C THR A 561 -6.39 19.69 0.91
N LYS A 562 -6.35 20.90 0.40
CA LYS A 562 -6.24 21.19 -1.03
C LYS A 562 -4.86 20.74 -1.52
N ASP A 563 -4.79 19.69 -2.31
CA ASP A 563 -3.60 19.35 -3.09
C ASP A 563 -3.48 20.27 -4.31
N PRO A 564 -2.34 20.92 -4.54
CA PRO A 564 -2.12 21.64 -5.78
C PRO A 564 -1.75 20.65 -6.90
N ALA A 565 -2.48 20.73 -8.00
CA ALA A 565 -2.25 19.99 -9.23
C ALA A 565 -0.83 20.24 -9.78
N GLY A 566 -0.02 19.19 -9.88
CA GLY A 566 1.29 19.22 -10.53
C GLY A 566 1.18 19.11 -12.04
N VAL A 567 1.43 20.20 -12.71
CA VAL A 567 1.66 20.25 -14.16
C VAL A 567 3.09 19.76 -14.43
N TYR A 568 3.27 18.67 -15.18
CA TYR A 568 4.58 18.22 -15.67
C TYR A 568 4.85 18.77 -17.07
N GLY A 569 5.75 19.78 -17.12
CA GLY A 569 6.38 20.23 -18.34
C GLY A 569 7.86 19.81 -18.33
N ALA A 570 8.32 19.17 -19.39
CA ALA A 570 9.73 18.92 -19.66
C ALA A 570 10.42 20.24 -20.04
N GLY A 571 11.60 20.49 -19.50
CA GLY A 571 12.41 21.63 -19.90
C GLY A 571 13.68 21.74 -19.07
N ALA A 572 14.82 21.49 -19.72
CA ALA A 572 16.14 21.81 -19.23
C ALA A 572 16.39 23.32 -19.27
N GLY A 573 17.13 23.87 -18.31
CA GLY A 573 17.71 25.18 -18.37
C GLY A 573 17.26 26.13 -17.24
N GLY A 574 18.22 26.58 -16.44
CA GLY A 574 18.01 27.44 -15.30
C GLY A 574 17.44 28.79 -15.65
N ASP A 575 16.71 29.36 -14.76
CA ASP A 575 16.97 30.70 -14.22
C ASP A 575 16.06 30.97 -12.99
N THR A 576 16.57 31.81 -12.12
CA THR A 576 16.04 32.26 -10.85
C THR A 576 14.93 33.29 -11.04
N THR A 577 13.71 33.00 -10.54
CA THR A 577 12.80 34.04 -9.99
C THR A 577 11.70 33.34 -9.15
N GLY A 578 11.43 33.89 -7.95
CA GLY A 578 10.62 33.29 -6.90
C GLY A 578 9.12 33.12 -7.26
N GLY A 579 8.65 31.90 -7.04
CA GLY A 579 7.25 31.51 -6.92
C GLY A 579 7.07 30.72 -5.61
N PRO A 580 5.86 30.49 -5.09
CA PRO A 580 5.66 29.95 -3.74
C PRO A 580 6.27 28.55 -3.59
N ASP A 581 6.94 28.36 -2.46
CA ASP A 581 7.81 27.25 -2.08
C ASP A 581 7.26 25.86 -2.45
N LYS A 582 7.87 25.23 -3.46
CA LYS A 582 7.84 23.75 -3.55
C LYS A 582 8.74 23.23 -2.42
N PRO A 583 8.28 22.19 -1.65
CA PRO A 583 9.12 21.60 -0.63
C PRO A 583 10.44 21.11 -1.24
N ARG A 584 11.56 21.58 -0.68
CA ARG A 584 12.90 21.21 -1.16
C ARG A 584 13.17 19.73 -0.86
N LYS A 585 13.72 19.02 -1.84
CA LYS A 585 14.16 17.62 -1.70
C LYS A 585 15.64 17.63 -1.28
N TYR A 586 15.94 17.15 -0.07
CA TYR A 586 17.30 17.04 0.46
C TYR A 586 17.91 15.68 0.11
N GLN A 587 19.23 15.64 -0.15
CA GLN A 587 19.93 14.40 -0.52
C GLN A 587 21.15 14.17 0.38
N ILE A 588 21.24 12.93 0.94
CA ILE A 588 22.33 12.47 1.79
C ILE A 588 22.72 11.07 1.35
N ASN A 589 23.89 10.91 0.73
CA ASN A 589 24.25 9.63 0.11
C ASN A 589 24.91 8.62 1.06
N ASN A 590 25.83 9.05 1.96
CA ASN A 590 26.68 8.09 2.70
C ASN A 590 26.83 8.40 4.19
N ARG A 591 26.03 9.29 4.78
CA ARG A 591 26.22 9.76 6.18
C ARG A 591 25.17 9.27 7.16
N VAL A 592 24.10 8.64 6.67
CA VAL A 592 23.00 8.14 7.52
C VAL A 592 22.84 6.64 7.29
N THR A 593 23.18 5.85 8.30
CA THR A 593 23.00 4.38 8.26
C THR A 593 21.53 3.99 8.29
N VAL A 594 21.19 2.93 7.60
CA VAL A 594 19.85 2.34 7.54
C VAL A 594 19.96 0.83 7.75
N ALA A 595 19.09 0.26 8.58
CA ALA A 595 19.05 -1.17 8.88
C ALA A 595 17.60 -1.67 8.93
N ILE A 596 17.38 -2.98 9.03
CA ILE A 596 16.07 -3.53 9.36
C ILE A 596 15.74 -3.19 10.80
N ALA A 597 14.50 -2.73 11.05
CA ALA A 597 14.03 -2.45 12.39
C ALA A 597 13.98 -3.74 13.22
N ARG A 598 14.61 -3.70 14.41
CA ARG A 598 14.71 -4.88 15.30
C ARG A 598 13.43 -5.14 16.08
N GLU A 599 12.69 -4.07 16.41
CA GLU A 599 11.55 -4.15 17.31
C GLU A 599 10.37 -3.28 16.86
N ARG A 600 9.17 -3.75 17.17
CA ARG A 600 7.90 -3.07 16.89
C ARG A 600 6.81 -3.59 17.82
N ILE A 601 5.82 -2.74 18.09
CA ILE A 601 4.64 -3.10 18.88
C ILE A 601 3.45 -3.28 17.94
N GLN A 602 2.72 -4.37 18.14
CA GLN A 602 1.44 -4.64 17.48
C GLN A 602 0.33 -4.62 18.52
N TYR A 603 -0.68 -3.81 18.32
CA TYR A 603 -1.86 -3.75 19.19
C TYR A 603 -3.13 -3.55 18.37
N LEU A 604 -4.27 -3.90 18.97
CA LEU A 604 -5.58 -3.63 18.38
C LEU A 604 -6.03 -2.22 18.78
N ASP A 605 -6.41 -1.39 17.81
CA ASP A 605 -6.99 -0.08 18.08
C ASP A 605 -8.42 -0.20 18.66
N ALA A 606 -9.05 0.93 18.98
CA ALA A 606 -10.41 0.97 19.53
C ALA A 606 -11.48 0.38 18.58
N HIS A 607 -11.15 0.17 17.29
CA HIS A 607 -12.01 -0.42 16.27
C HIS A 607 -11.67 -1.89 16.00
N GLY A 608 -10.77 -2.50 16.79
CA GLY A 608 -10.34 -3.89 16.62
C GLY A 608 -9.40 -4.13 15.44
N LYS A 609 -8.84 -3.07 14.83
CA LYS A 609 -7.86 -3.17 13.76
C LYS A 609 -6.46 -3.34 14.35
N LEU A 610 -5.70 -4.29 13.80
CA LEU A 610 -4.30 -4.48 14.17
C LEU A 610 -3.47 -3.30 13.65
N VAL A 611 -2.85 -2.58 14.58
CA VAL A 611 -1.95 -1.45 14.29
C VAL A 611 -0.54 -1.89 14.67
N THR A 612 0.42 -1.67 13.77
CA THR A 612 1.85 -1.91 14.00
C THR A 612 2.55 -0.56 14.03
N GLU A 613 3.17 -0.23 15.15
CA GLU A 613 3.89 1.02 15.35
C GLU A 613 5.32 0.75 15.86
N SER A 614 6.20 1.73 15.69
CA SER A 614 7.49 1.69 16.35
C SER A 614 7.29 1.80 17.86
N LEU A 615 8.22 1.20 18.63
CA LEU A 615 8.22 1.34 20.08
C LEU A 615 8.27 2.82 20.52
N ARG A 616 8.98 3.65 19.78
CA ARG A 616 9.05 5.11 20.00
C ARG A 616 7.74 5.82 19.78
N ASP A 617 7.06 5.56 18.64
CA ASP A 617 5.78 6.22 18.34
C ASP A 617 4.71 5.78 19.32
N PHE A 618 4.66 4.50 19.67
CA PHE A 618 3.78 3.98 20.71
C PHE A 618 4.05 4.65 22.08
N THR A 619 5.32 4.78 22.47
CA THR A 619 5.72 5.46 23.71
C THR A 619 5.35 6.94 23.69
N ARG A 620 5.61 7.63 22.55
CA ARG A 620 5.26 9.04 22.36
C ARG A 620 3.75 9.29 22.45
N ILE A 621 2.94 8.42 21.79
CA ILE A 621 1.48 8.50 21.83
C ILE A 621 0.95 8.29 23.26
N ASN A 622 1.48 7.30 23.97
CA ASN A 622 1.05 7.04 25.34
C ASN A 622 1.45 8.16 26.32
N LEU A 623 2.66 8.68 26.20
CA LEU A 623 3.08 9.85 27.00
C LEU A 623 2.25 11.10 26.68
N ALA A 624 1.95 11.37 25.42
CA ALA A 624 1.13 12.50 25.01
C ALA A 624 -0.34 12.38 25.47
N LYS A 625 -0.86 11.16 25.60
CA LYS A 625 -2.19 10.91 26.17
C LYS A 625 -2.24 11.21 27.68
N GLN A 626 -1.15 10.89 28.40
CA GLN A 626 -1.08 11.12 29.84
C GLN A 626 -0.64 12.54 30.20
N TYR A 627 0.26 13.13 29.40
CA TYR A 627 0.88 14.44 29.65
C TYR A 627 0.82 15.30 28.38
N GLU A 628 -0.05 16.31 28.38
CA GLU A 628 -0.29 17.18 27.22
C GLU A 628 0.92 18.00 26.77
N SER A 629 1.92 18.17 27.65
CA SER A 629 3.14 18.95 27.35
C SER A 629 4.34 18.48 28.17
N LEU A 630 5.55 18.90 27.72
CA LEU A 630 6.79 18.70 28.49
C LEU A 630 6.67 19.25 29.92
N ASP A 631 6.10 20.45 30.08
CA ASP A 631 5.93 21.06 31.40
C ASP A 631 5.00 20.25 32.30
N ALA A 632 3.92 19.71 31.76
CA ALA A 632 3.00 18.84 32.49
C ALA A 632 3.71 17.54 32.95
N PHE A 633 4.51 16.93 32.10
CA PHE A 633 5.33 15.76 32.45
C PHE A 633 6.37 16.10 33.53
N LEU A 634 7.12 17.20 33.37
CA LEU A 634 8.11 17.64 34.35
C LEU A 634 7.47 17.95 35.70
N GLN A 635 6.26 18.55 35.73
CA GLN A 635 5.51 18.80 36.94
C GLN A 635 5.06 17.50 37.62
N ALA A 636 4.51 16.55 36.87
CA ALA A 636 4.13 15.24 37.39
C ALA A 636 5.33 14.49 37.94
N TRP A 637 6.45 14.48 37.20
CA TRP A 637 7.69 13.87 37.66
C TRP A 637 8.23 14.51 38.93
N SER A 638 8.26 15.85 39.01
CA SER A 638 8.77 16.56 40.20
C SER A 638 7.88 16.41 41.44
N SER A 639 6.57 16.30 41.25
CA SER A 639 5.59 16.14 42.32
C SER A 639 5.39 14.70 42.80
N ALA A 640 5.84 13.69 42.04
CA ALA A 640 5.71 12.30 42.44
C ALA A 640 6.55 11.98 43.67
N ASP A 641 5.96 11.38 44.69
CA ASP A 641 6.64 10.95 45.94
C ASP A 641 7.65 9.84 45.64
N ARG A 642 7.37 8.96 44.68
CA ARG A 642 8.23 7.91 44.18
C ARG A 642 8.33 7.97 42.66
N LYS A 643 9.53 8.25 42.15
CA LYS A 643 9.79 8.31 40.70
C LYS A 643 9.68 6.92 40.05
N GLN A 644 10.12 5.88 40.78
CA GLN A 644 10.00 4.51 40.29
C GLN A 644 8.54 4.09 40.07
N ALA A 645 7.61 4.55 40.92
CA ALA A 645 6.20 4.21 40.74
C ALA A 645 5.64 4.76 39.43
N LEU A 646 6.10 5.92 38.99
CA LEU A 646 5.71 6.54 37.72
C LEU A 646 6.34 5.79 36.52
N ILE A 647 7.57 5.31 36.69
CA ILE A 647 8.22 4.43 35.69
C ILE A 647 7.44 3.11 35.57
N ASP A 648 7.10 2.49 36.71
CA ASP A 648 6.36 1.23 36.75
C ASP A 648 4.95 1.39 36.11
N GLU A 649 4.29 2.53 36.33
CA GLU A 649 3.00 2.85 35.70
C GLU A 649 3.13 2.94 34.18
N LEU A 650 4.15 3.62 33.68
CA LEU A 650 4.43 3.71 32.23
C LEU A 650 4.77 2.35 31.63
N GLN A 651 5.55 1.53 32.34
CA GLN A 651 5.84 0.16 31.91
C GLN A 651 4.57 -0.70 31.89
N HIS A 652 3.67 -0.53 32.84
CA HIS A 652 2.37 -1.22 32.85
C HIS A 652 1.48 -0.83 31.66
N HIS A 653 1.66 0.38 31.12
CA HIS A 653 1.04 0.85 29.89
C HIS A 653 1.82 0.46 28.63
N GLY A 654 2.79 -0.45 28.71
CA GLY A 654 3.52 -1.02 27.59
C GLY A 654 4.73 -0.21 27.10
N VAL A 655 5.21 0.75 27.89
CA VAL A 655 6.44 1.49 27.58
C VAL A 655 7.66 0.66 27.98
N LEU A 656 8.38 0.10 27.03
CA LEU A 656 9.54 -0.78 27.24
C LEU A 656 10.83 0.05 27.29
N LEU A 657 11.18 0.56 28.48
CA LEU A 657 12.27 1.53 28.65
C LEU A 657 13.66 0.96 28.36
N ASP A 658 13.91 -0.29 28.75
CA ASP A 658 15.22 -0.94 28.54
C ASP A 658 15.48 -1.13 27.04
N VAL A 659 14.47 -1.56 26.33
CA VAL A 659 14.50 -1.75 24.88
C VAL A 659 14.69 -0.41 24.14
N LEU A 660 13.98 0.63 24.57
CA LEU A 660 14.18 1.99 24.03
C LEU A 660 15.60 2.52 24.27
N ALA A 661 16.18 2.22 25.43
CA ALA A 661 17.55 2.62 25.74
C ALA A 661 18.58 1.88 24.86
N GLU A 662 18.35 0.59 24.57
CA GLU A 662 19.18 -0.20 23.65
C GLU A 662 19.09 0.29 22.20
N GLU A 663 17.88 0.57 21.72
CA GLU A 663 17.68 1.17 20.39
C GLU A 663 18.43 2.48 20.22
N LEU A 664 18.33 3.37 21.21
CA LEU A 664 18.98 4.67 21.21
C LEU A 664 20.51 4.57 21.31
N ALA A 665 21.03 3.54 21.98
CA ALA A 665 22.47 3.27 22.07
C ALA A 665 23.09 2.91 20.71
N GLN A 666 22.34 2.13 19.91
CA GLN A 666 22.79 1.70 18.57
C GLN A 666 22.79 2.84 17.56
N GLU A 667 21.92 3.85 17.70
CA GLU A 667 21.85 4.98 16.79
C GLU A 667 23.08 5.90 16.82
N LYS A 668 23.73 6.01 17.96
CA LYS A 668 24.86 6.94 18.10
C LYS A 668 26.12 6.51 17.35
N GLY A 669 26.28 5.24 16.96
CA GLY A 669 27.32 4.77 16.04
C GLY A 669 28.79 4.96 16.47
N ASP A 670 29.03 5.56 17.62
CA ASP A 670 30.35 5.91 18.12
C ASP A 670 30.89 4.92 19.18
N GLY A 671 30.16 3.81 19.35
CA GLY A 671 30.48 2.78 20.36
C GLY A 671 30.27 3.25 21.82
N SER A 672 29.73 4.44 22.04
CA SER A 672 29.34 4.90 23.36
C SER A 672 28.08 4.17 23.80
N SER A 673 28.26 3.19 24.66
CA SER A 673 27.17 2.49 25.34
C SER A 673 26.29 3.51 26.07
N LEU A 674 25.01 3.62 25.70
CA LEU A 674 23.99 4.23 26.56
C LEU A 674 23.58 3.30 27.73
N GLN A 675 24.40 2.28 27.99
CA GLN A 675 24.35 1.51 29.25
C GLN A 675 24.51 2.51 30.40
N GLY A 676 23.41 2.72 31.14
CA GLY A 676 23.36 3.72 32.20
C GLY A 676 22.61 5.02 31.82
N ALA A 677 21.91 5.08 30.70
CA ALA A 677 20.92 6.14 30.46
C ALA A 677 19.87 6.14 31.58
N ASP A 678 19.47 7.32 32.03
CA ASP A 678 18.39 7.41 33.01
C ASP A 678 17.05 7.24 32.32
N PRO A 679 16.10 6.43 32.82
CA PRO A 679 14.77 6.25 32.26
C PRO A 679 14.02 7.56 31.99
N PHE A 680 14.23 8.56 32.84
CA PHE A 680 13.66 9.89 32.65
C PHE A 680 14.16 10.56 31.36
N ASP A 681 15.45 10.45 31.06
CA ASP A 681 16.04 11.03 29.85
C ASP A 681 15.63 10.29 28.60
N VAL A 682 15.49 8.98 28.68
CA VAL A 682 14.95 8.15 27.60
C VAL A 682 13.53 8.61 27.25
N LEU A 683 12.67 8.78 28.26
CA LEU A 683 11.31 9.27 28.07
C LEU A 683 11.27 10.70 27.49
N LEU A 684 12.11 11.60 28.01
CA LEU A 684 12.20 12.97 27.51
C LEU A 684 12.70 13.04 26.08
N HIS A 685 13.65 12.17 25.73
CA HIS A 685 14.15 12.10 24.36
C HIS A 685 13.09 11.61 23.39
N VAL A 686 12.45 10.49 23.73
CA VAL A 686 11.45 9.86 22.87
C VAL A 686 10.21 10.75 22.68
N ALA A 687 9.71 11.36 23.77
CA ALA A 687 8.44 12.13 23.71
C ALA A 687 8.63 13.58 23.30
N TYR A 688 9.74 14.22 23.72
CA TYR A 688 9.92 15.68 23.62
C TYR A 688 11.24 16.08 22.95
N ASP A 689 11.95 15.15 22.32
CA ASP A 689 13.23 15.36 21.60
C ASP A 689 14.34 16.01 22.46
N GLN A 690 14.40 15.71 23.75
CA GLN A 690 15.40 16.26 24.65
C GLN A 690 16.70 15.43 24.64
N PRO A 691 17.86 16.04 24.96
CA PRO A 691 19.15 15.30 25.00
C PRO A 691 19.13 14.24 26.10
N ILE A 692 19.69 13.06 25.82
CA ILE A 692 19.82 11.97 26.78
C ILE A 692 21.03 12.24 27.67
N LEU A 693 20.83 12.07 28.99
CA LEU A 693 21.91 12.08 29.99
C LEU A 693 22.00 10.69 30.62
N THR A 694 23.24 10.28 30.91
CA THR A 694 23.50 9.09 31.70
C THR A 694 23.27 9.34 33.19
N ARG A 695 23.00 8.30 33.95
CA ARG A 695 22.88 8.37 35.43
C ARG A 695 24.13 8.99 36.04
N SER A 696 25.33 8.63 35.56
CA SER A 696 26.60 9.21 36.00
C SER A 696 26.68 10.72 35.74
N GLU A 697 26.26 11.21 34.58
CA GLU A 697 26.22 12.65 34.28
C GLU A 697 25.22 13.39 35.17
N ARG A 698 24.05 12.78 35.44
CA ARG A 698 23.08 13.35 36.40
C ARG A 698 23.61 13.37 37.81
N ALA A 699 24.26 12.30 38.24
CA ALA A 699 24.91 12.24 39.56
C ALA A 699 25.97 13.36 39.75
N GLN A 700 26.82 13.57 38.75
CA GLN A 700 27.80 14.65 38.77
C GLN A 700 27.15 16.04 38.84
N ARG A 701 26.10 16.26 38.06
CA ARG A 701 25.33 17.50 38.11
C ARG A 701 24.63 17.72 39.44
N ALA A 702 24.06 16.65 40.02
CA ALA A 702 23.44 16.71 41.33
C ALA A 702 24.43 17.08 42.42
N LYS A 703 25.65 16.48 42.47
CA LYS A 703 26.72 16.83 43.40
C LYS A 703 27.10 18.31 43.29
N LYS A 704 27.32 18.77 42.06
CA LYS A 704 27.61 20.20 41.80
C LYS A 704 26.48 21.11 42.29
N LYS A 705 25.23 20.78 41.97
CA LYS A 705 24.06 21.58 42.34
C LYS A 705 23.88 21.66 43.86
N LEU A 706 23.99 20.54 44.55
CA LEU A 706 23.93 20.52 46.04
C LEU A 706 25.00 21.40 46.66
N ALA A 707 26.18 21.51 46.05
CA ALA A 707 27.25 22.42 46.47
C ALA A 707 26.93 23.89 46.16
N ASP A 708 26.52 24.18 44.94
CA ASP A 708 26.24 25.56 44.45
C ASP A 708 25.04 26.20 45.17
N ASP A 709 23.98 25.43 45.45
CA ASP A 709 22.79 25.89 46.20
C ASP A 709 23.02 25.96 47.70
N GLY A 710 24.22 25.63 48.18
CA GLY A 710 24.54 25.63 49.62
C GLY A 710 23.79 24.61 50.43
N ILE A 711 23.22 23.57 49.83
CA ILE A 711 22.48 22.50 50.48
C ILE A 711 23.42 21.70 51.36
N TYR A 712 24.63 21.40 50.88
CA TYR A 712 25.66 20.73 51.68
C TYR A 712 26.05 21.53 52.98
N ALA A 713 26.00 22.89 52.89
CA ALA A 713 26.31 23.72 54.04
C ALA A 713 25.24 23.61 55.17
N LYS A 714 24.05 23.15 54.88
CA LYS A 714 22.96 22.95 55.86
C LYS A 714 23.20 21.71 56.75
N TYR A 715 24.00 20.75 56.32
CA TYR A 715 24.15 19.44 56.94
C TYR A 715 25.59 19.22 57.51
N GLY A 716 25.70 18.46 58.60
CA GLY A 716 26.93 18.03 59.17
C GLY A 716 27.72 17.05 58.29
N GLU A 717 28.98 16.76 58.61
CA GLU A 717 29.87 15.93 57.79
C GLU A 717 29.31 14.53 57.50
N THR A 718 28.68 13.87 58.46
CA THR A 718 28.07 12.54 58.31
C THR A 718 26.93 12.58 57.29
N ALA A 719 25.99 13.55 57.40
CA ALA A 719 24.88 13.68 56.48
C ALA A 719 25.32 13.99 55.02
N ARG A 720 26.40 14.80 54.86
CA ARG A 720 26.98 15.07 53.51
C ARG A 720 27.54 13.80 52.91
N LYS A 721 28.30 12.98 53.67
CA LYS A 721 28.83 11.70 53.21
C LYS A 721 27.70 10.73 52.84
N VAL A 722 26.58 10.72 53.59
CA VAL A 722 25.41 9.92 53.24
C VAL A 722 24.81 10.37 51.92
N LEU A 723 24.66 11.68 51.68
CA LEU A 723 24.16 12.19 50.39
C LEU A 723 25.08 11.80 49.21
N ASP A 724 26.42 11.89 49.41
CA ASP A 724 27.37 11.51 48.36
C ASP A 724 27.26 10.02 48.00
N VAL A 725 27.19 9.15 49.01
CA VAL A 725 27.02 7.71 48.82
C VAL A 725 25.68 7.39 48.14
N LEU A 726 24.60 8.08 48.49
CA LEU A 726 23.31 7.91 47.81
C LEU A 726 23.35 8.35 46.34
N ILE A 727 24.07 9.44 46.04
CA ILE A 727 24.26 9.88 44.66
C ILE A 727 25.08 8.86 43.85
N ASP A 728 26.14 8.32 44.44
CA ASP A 728 26.96 7.29 43.76
C ASP A 728 26.16 6.03 43.53
N LYS A 729 25.35 5.63 44.52
CA LYS A 729 24.45 4.47 44.40
C LYS A 729 23.35 4.70 43.33
N TYR A 730 22.82 5.91 43.21
CA TYR A 730 21.95 6.28 42.10
C TYR A 730 22.67 6.15 40.76
N ALA A 731 23.92 6.60 40.65
CA ALA A 731 24.69 6.50 39.40
C ALA A 731 24.88 5.05 38.92
N ASP A 732 25.05 4.12 39.87
CA ASP A 732 25.27 2.71 39.59
C ASP A 732 23.94 1.94 39.35
N GLU A 733 22.95 2.11 40.24
CA GLU A 733 21.77 1.25 40.32
C GLU A 733 20.44 1.98 39.90
N GLY A 734 20.46 3.32 39.78
CA GLY A 734 19.29 4.10 39.43
C GLY A 734 18.46 4.58 40.62
N ILE A 735 17.29 5.22 40.31
CA ILE A 735 16.46 5.91 41.30
C ILE A 735 15.84 4.96 42.34
N SER A 736 15.41 3.77 41.89
CA SER A 736 14.81 2.75 42.78
C SER A 736 15.70 2.36 43.95
N ALA A 737 17.02 2.44 43.77
CA ALA A 737 17.99 2.08 44.77
C ALA A 737 18.07 3.09 45.96
N ILE A 738 17.62 4.33 45.75
CA ILE A 738 17.70 5.38 46.78
C ILE A 738 16.34 5.88 47.31
N GLU A 739 15.24 5.49 46.71
CA GLU A 739 13.88 5.91 47.14
C GLU A 739 13.38 5.17 48.38
N ASN A 740 13.93 4.01 48.69
CA ASN A 740 13.57 3.23 49.89
C ASN A 740 14.59 3.47 51.02
N THR A 741 14.10 3.71 52.24
CA THR A 741 14.93 3.82 53.44
C THR A 741 15.76 2.59 53.74
N ASP A 742 15.47 1.46 53.16
CA ASP A 742 16.25 0.23 53.25
C ASP A 742 17.68 0.37 52.71
N VAL A 743 17.91 1.36 51.84
CA VAL A 743 19.25 1.71 51.37
C VAL A 743 20.22 1.99 52.51
N LEU A 744 19.73 2.53 53.64
CA LEU A 744 20.54 2.80 54.82
C LEU A 744 21.01 1.54 55.54
N LYS A 745 20.45 0.37 55.21
CA LYS A 745 20.82 -0.94 55.73
C LYS A 745 21.87 -1.67 54.88
N VAL A 746 22.35 -1.07 53.81
CA VAL A 746 23.29 -1.69 52.85
C VAL A 746 24.66 -0.98 52.91
N GLN A 747 25.72 -1.73 52.62
CA GLN A 747 27.06 -1.14 52.53
C GLN A 747 27.14 -0.14 51.34
N PRO A 748 27.92 0.98 51.47
CA PRO A 748 28.81 1.30 52.60
C PRO A 748 28.12 2.04 53.76
N LEU A 749 26.84 2.37 53.67
CA LEU A 749 26.11 3.19 54.66
C LEU A 749 26.08 2.54 56.06
N THR A 750 25.97 1.22 56.16
CA THR A 750 26.01 0.49 57.45
C THR A 750 27.33 0.65 58.19
N GLN A 751 28.44 0.97 57.51
CA GLN A 751 29.72 1.22 58.15
C GLN A 751 29.80 2.63 58.76
N MET A 752 28.86 3.54 58.34
CA MET A 752 28.83 4.92 58.80
C MET A 752 27.92 5.15 60.01
N GLY A 753 27.11 4.16 60.38
CA GLY A 753 26.18 4.18 61.50
C GLY A 753 24.95 3.33 61.30
N SER A 754 24.14 3.20 62.34
CA SER A 754 22.83 2.54 62.24
C SER A 754 21.85 3.41 61.38
N PRO A 755 20.84 2.84 60.72
CA PRO A 755 19.88 3.58 59.95
C PRO A 755 19.22 4.75 60.70
N VAL A 756 19.00 4.60 62.02
CA VAL A 756 18.41 5.63 62.87
C VAL A 756 19.40 6.79 63.06
N GLU A 757 20.68 6.49 63.37
CA GLU A 757 21.73 7.49 63.49
C GLU A 757 21.98 8.26 62.23
N LEU A 758 21.99 7.56 61.10
CA LEU A 758 22.13 8.21 59.77
C LEU A 758 20.97 9.15 59.48
N MET A 759 19.73 8.76 59.73
CA MET A 759 18.57 9.64 59.58
C MET A 759 18.63 10.83 60.57
N GLN A 760 19.07 10.64 61.81
CA GLN A 760 19.20 11.72 62.79
C GLN A 760 20.29 12.71 62.41
N SER A 761 21.30 12.34 61.65
CA SER A 761 22.37 13.22 61.18
C SER A 761 21.86 14.39 60.28
N PHE A 762 20.64 14.27 59.75
CA PHE A 762 19.98 15.32 58.94
C PHE A 762 19.22 16.36 59.76
N GLY A 763 19.38 16.42 61.07
CA GLY A 763 18.74 17.43 61.93
C GLY A 763 17.89 16.85 63.04
N GLY A 764 17.97 15.54 63.28
CA GLY A 764 17.35 14.86 64.42
C GLY A 764 15.95 14.29 64.20
N SER A 765 15.30 14.47 63.05
CA SER A 765 13.98 13.95 62.78
C SER A 765 13.85 13.23 61.45
N LYS A 766 12.93 12.26 61.35
CA LYS A 766 12.59 11.56 60.12
C LYS A 766 12.10 12.54 59.01
N LEU A 767 11.45 13.59 59.41
CA LEU A 767 10.91 14.62 58.49
C LEU A 767 12.04 15.40 57.81
N GLN A 768 13.11 15.71 58.54
CA GLN A 768 14.28 16.41 57.98
C GLN A 768 15.10 15.51 57.02
N TYR A 769 15.16 14.20 57.30
CA TYR A 769 15.71 13.24 56.36
C TYR A 769 14.84 13.17 55.08
N GLN A 770 13.52 13.11 55.19
CA GLN A 770 12.62 13.12 54.04
C GLN A 770 12.76 14.39 53.19
N ASP A 771 12.92 15.55 53.86
CA ASP A 771 13.16 16.82 53.14
C ASP A 771 14.50 16.83 52.43
N ALA A 772 15.54 16.26 53.03
CA ALA A 772 16.84 16.06 52.39
C ALA A 772 16.75 15.14 51.16
N MET A 773 15.99 14.07 51.24
CA MET A 773 15.75 13.18 50.10
C MET A 773 14.95 13.86 48.99
N ALA A 774 13.95 14.64 49.32
CA ALA A 774 13.23 15.45 48.35
C ALA A 774 14.11 16.52 47.64
N GLN A 775 15.05 17.14 48.40
CA GLN A 775 16.03 18.07 47.81
C GLN A 775 17.03 17.31 46.91
N LEU A 776 17.49 16.11 47.32
CA LEU A 776 18.32 15.24 46.48
C LEU A 776 17.64 14.87 45.16
N GLY A 777 16.38 14.40 45.23
CA GLY A 777 15.59 14.07 44.05
C GLY A 777 15.41 15.26 43.08
N ARG A 778 15.20 16.47 43.65
CA ARG A 778 15.13 17.71 42.84
C ARG A 778 16.50 18.06 42.25
N ALA A 779 17.62 17.81 42.92
CA ALA A 779 18.94 18.06 42.37
C ALA A 779 19.28 17.09 41.22
N ILE A 780 18.87 15.81 41.34
CA ILE A 780 19.08 14.80 40.30
C ILE A 780 18.26 15.14 39.04
N TYR A 781 16.95 15.46 39.17
CA TYR A 781 16.02 15.64 38.08
C TYR A 781 15.70 17.08 37.72
N GLN A 782 16.59 18.00 38.03
CA GLN A 782 16.42 19.37 37.56
C GLN A 782 16.35 19.43 36.03
N PRO A 783 15.44 20.25 35.47
CA PRO A 783 15.42 20.54 34.04
C PRO A 783 16.79 21.05 33.61
N CYS A 784 17.38 20.44 32.61
CA CYS A 784 18.60 20.94 31.99
C CYS A 784 18.32 22.37 31.44
N PRO A 785 19.24 23.34 31.56
CA PRO A 785 19.08 24.64 30.89
C PRO A 785 18.80 24.52 29.39
N LEU A 786 19.16 23.40 28.78
CA LEU A 786 18.83 23.03 27.40
C LEU A 786 17.33 22.77 27.19
N TYR A 787 16.56 22.37 28.25
CA TYR A 787 15.11 22.13 28.17
C TYR A 787 14.29 23.43 28.20
N THR A 788 14.87 24.56 28.56
CA THR A 788 14.18 25.85 28.66
C THR A 788 14.22 26.70 27.38
N SER A 789 14.82 26.20 26.29
CA SER A 789 14.69 26.81 24.97
C SER A 789 13.27 26.57 24.44
N PRO A 790 12.42 27.59 24.26
CA PRO A 790 11.10 27.40 23.72
C PRO A 790 11.19 26.77 22.34
N SER A 791 10.53 25.62 22.15
CA SER A 791 10.40 24.97 20.86
C SER A 791 9.82 25.98 19.84
N PRO A 792 10.24 25.93 18.57
CA PRO A 792 9.59 26.72 17.52
C PRO A 792 8.08 26.53 17.42
N ARG A 793 7.54 25.44 17.96
CA ARG A 793 6.09 25.15 18.05
C ARG A 793 5.37 26.06 19.06
N ASP A 794 5.97 26.34 20.21
CA ASP A 794 5.36 27.20 21.25
C ASP A 794 5.19 28.65 20.77
N LYS A 795 6.08 29.11 19.87
CA LYS A 795 5.97 30.44 19.26
C LYS A 795 4.87 30.59 18.20
N ARG A 796 4.33 29.51 17.67
CA ARG A 796 3.21 29.56 16.71
C ARG A 796 1.84 29.60 17.38
N GLN A 797 1.68 29.02 18.57
CA GLN A 797 0.41 29.09 19.33
C GLN A 797 0.16 30.47 19.98
N SER A 798 1.22 31.24 20.28
CA SER A 798 1.07 32.58 20.85
C SER A 798 0.80 33.72 19.84
N ARG A 799 0.62 33.40 18.56
CA ARG A 799 0.33 34.37 17.48
C ARG A 799 -0.99 34.11 16.75
N MET A 800 -2.03 33.68 17.46
CA MET A 800 -3.39 33.85 16.96
C MET A 800 -3.92 35.22 17.38
N PRO A 801 -4.27 36.11 16.45
CA PRO A 801 -4.94 37.34 16.81
C PRO A 801 -6.35 37.00 17.28
N SER A 802 -6.75 37.50 18.43
CA SER A 802 -8.13 37.55 18.85
C SER A 802 -8.92 38.28 17.78
N SER A 803 -9.79 37.57 17.10
CA SER A 803 -10.72 38.14 16.13
C SER A 803 -11.71 39.06 16.82
N ALA A 804 -11.81 40.27 16.36
CA ALA A 804 -13.03 41.06 16.41
C ALA A 804 -13.97 40.61 15.28
#